data_27d453c7603b663058ac5fedb7f13174
#
_entry.id   27d453c7603b663058ac5fedb7f13174
#
_cell.length_a   1.000
_cell.length_b   1.000
_cell.length_c   1.000
_cell.angle_alpha   90.00
_cell.angle_beta   90.00
_cell.angle_gamma   90.00
#
_symmetry.space_group_name_H-M   'P 1'
#
loop_
_entity.id
_entity.type
_entity.pdbx_description
1 polymer ?
#
loop_
_entity_poly.entity_id
_entity_poly.type
_entity_poly.pdbx_seq_one_letter_code
_entity_poly.pdbx_strand_id
1 'polypeptide(L)'
;VDYEWQPGYNTPAKLETDVFISYTDEHIYFGVKAYTDPNDIRGQVRPRDEMAMGLNEDIVFLRFDPYLDARSVYLLASNAYGSQSDIRAKQATSDEERYDSSFNAIYETISSINEDGYTVEFLIPFTSIPHPNAEDKIWGFNVTRYFTLEGNGVFTMSDKYDRDNPCRICQIEGRLIMNDVPFKRNTELLPYISSNLSGERASEGQPIEYGKSKNEFGIGIKYDINSASTAELTINPDFSQIEADETQIDINSAYALQYPELRPYFSRGMDLLNFLDGAFYSRTINSPSISSKITLQDKNSSSIILSAVDQKSPYLIGGEDKSYFGEGGISYINTYRHQRVVNQNTKYGFFTTNRFYEGGGSGNLFGIDGLFTFNKIWKIQFEFIKNFNVEPVANWIDSDDTFSNKTVELDGEKFNGHANYLRLIRKTENWESIIFYRDISANYRADLGFVPKNNRRWLTISQGYEKLLGNKYLQGYRINVKGDITNNINGDKKSRNLDIDLGITTIGATAINYNYDINFFRNYLGKDFRNVGKSTFLIISNPTKELSLLTRIVFGREIAFNEDDPEIGKESSVFFSMNYKVGNNLNINPSLRFSKLKKINKPGVFYDGYIARLSSRYQFNNDLSLRIISEYDDFNDKFYVQPLLEWNPNPSTIFYIGGNQNSSNIFNVDPEEFNPFLINRSQFFIKFQYLIGV
;
A
#
# COMPACT_ATOMS: atom_id res chain seq x y z
N VAL A 1 -23.58 -17.17 10.81
CA VAL A 1 -22.52 -16.25 11.30
C VAL A 1 -23.00 -15.68 12.63
N ASP A 2 -22.50 -16.23 13.74
CA ASP A 2 -23.21 -16.22 15.03
C ASP A 2 -22.71 -15.18 16.02
N TYR A 3 -21.50 -14.66 15.83
CA TYR A 3 -20.83 -13.84 16.86
C TYR A 3 -20.56 -12.43 16.36
N GLU A 4 -21.02 -11.42 17.13
CA GLU A 4 -20.56 -10.05 16.97
C GLU A 4 -19.23 -9.88 17.74
N TRP A 5 -18.15 -9.52 17.02
CA TRP A 5 -16.87 -9.29 17.65
C TRP A 5 -16.52 -7.80 17.79
N GLN A 6 -17.20 -6.93 17.03
CA GLN A 6 -17.06 -5.47 17.14
C GLN A 6 -18.41 -4.77 16.80
N PRO A 7 -18.94 -3.85 17.62
CA PRO A 7 -18.41 -3.37 18.91
C PRO A 7 -18.53 -4.36 20.06
N GLY A 8 -19.35 -5.41 19.93
CA GLY A 8 -19.49 -6.48 20.92
C GLY A 8 -18.19 -7.27 21.15
N TYR A 9 -18.24 -8.24 22.06
CA TYR A 9 -17.16 -9.20 22.26
C TYR A 9 -17.73 -10.60 22.37
N ASN A 10 -17.79 -11.30 21.23
CA ASN A 10 -18.42 -12.62 21.09
C ASN A 10 -19.87 -12.67 21.57
N THR A 11 -20.59 -11.55 21.50
CA THR A 11 -22.03 -11.48 21.73
C THR A 11 -22.77 -12.08 20.56
N PRO A 12 -24.02 -12.55 20.72
CA PRO A 12 -24.80 -13.01 19.57
C PRO A 12 -24.92 -11.96 18.48
N ALA A 13 -24.81 -12.38 17.22
CA ALA A 13 -25.00 -11.51 16.07
C ALA A 13 -26.40 -10.89 16.07
N LYS A 14 -26.50 -9.59 15.81
CA LYS A 14 -27.77 -8.85 15.78
C LYS A 14 -28.56 -9.06 14.50
N LEU A 15 -27.88 -9.35 13.40
CA LEU A 15 -28.48 -9.69 12.12
C LEU A 15 -28.00 -11.08 11.70
N GLU A 16 -28.96 -11.89 11.23
CA GLU A 16 -28.70 -13.25 10.78
C GLU A 16 -27.95 -13.26 9.46
N THR A 17 -27.11 -14.27 9.28
CA THR A 17 -26.41 -14.52 8.02
C THR A 17 -26.20 -16.01 7.83
N ASP A 18 -26.84 -16.57 6.81
CA ASP A 18 -26.72 -17.97 6.44
C ASP A 18 -25.65 -18.16 5.38
N VAL A 19 -24.93 -19.25 5.47
CA VAL A 19 -23.86 -19.61 4.53
C VAL A 19 -24.05 -21.05 4.06
N PHE A 20 -24.15 -21.21 2.74
CA PHE A 20 -24.30 -22.49 2.06
C PHE A 20 -23.01 -22.78 1.30
N ILE A 21 -22.51 -24.01 1.37
CA ILE A 21 -21.22 -24.40 0.79
C ILE A 21 -21.40 -25.68 -0.01
N SER A 22 -20.84 -25.69 -1.22
CA SER A 22 -20.73 -26.88 -2.07
C SER A 22 -19.41 -26.82 -2.82
N TYR A 23 -18.96 -27.94 -3.38
CA TYR A 23 -17.76 -27.98 -4.22
C TYR A 23 -17.84 -29.07 -5.29
N THR A 24 -17.03 -28.87 -6.33
CA THR A 24 -16.74 -29.86 -7.36
C THR A 24 -15.26 -30.19 -7.35
N ASP A 25 -14.75 -30.89 -8.33
CA ASP A 25 -13.31 -31.11 -8.52
C ASP A 25 -12.54 -29.85 -9.02
N GLU A 26 -13.26 -28.79 -9.44
CA GLU A 26 -12.66 -27.55 -9.97
C GLU A 26 -12.94 -26.31 -9.13
N HIS A 27 -14.11 -26.23 -8.50
CA HIS A 27 -14.61 -25.01 -7.89
C HIS A 27 -15.20 -25.23 -6.50
N ILE A 28 -15.12 -24.20 -5.68
CA ILE A 28 -15.88 -24.08 -4.44
C ILE A 28 -16.99 -23.05 -4.69
N TYR A 29 -18.19 -23.35 -4.23
CA TYR A 29 -19.39 -22.52 -4.33
C TYR A 29 -19.81 -22.06 -2.94
N PHE A 30 -20.07 -20.78 -2.78
CA PHE A 30 -20.69 -20.23 -1.59
C PHE A 30 -21.96 -19.48 -1.97
N GLY A 31 -23.03 -19.73 -1.23
CA GLY A 31 -24.22 -18.90 -1.21
C GLY A 31 -24.30 -18.23 0.17
N VAL A 32 -24.36 -16.93 0.22
CA VAL A 32 -24.50 -16.18 1.48
C VAL A 32 -25.80 -15.40 1.43
N LYS A 33 -26.68 -15.64 2.40
CA LYS A 33 -27.90 -14.86 2.61
C LYS A 33 -27.74 -13.97 3.83
N ALA A 34 -27.71 -12.67 3.62
CA ALA A 34 -27.46 -11.66 4.63
C ALA A 34 -28.77 -10.91 4.93
N TYR A 35 -29.39 -11.20 6.07
CA TYR A 35 -30.66 -10.58 6.46
C TYR A 35 -30.44 -9.16 6.96
N THR A 36 -31.23 -8.21 6.48
CA THR A 36 -31.27 -6.81 6.88
C THR A 36 -32.45 -6.11 6.20
N ASP A 37 -32.86 -4.94 6.68
CA ASP A 37 -33.78 -4.08 5.93
C ASP A 37 -33.09 -3.61 4.64
N PRO A 38 -33.69 -3.83 3.45
CA PRO A 38 -33.09 -3.38 2.18
C PRO A 38 -32.80 -1.88 2.13
N ASN A 39 -33.56 -1.07 2.89
CA ASN A 39 -33.33 0.38 2.97
C ASN A 39 -32.08 0.74 3.78
N ASP A 40 -31.59 -0.16 4.62
CA ASP A 40 -30.38 0.05 5.42
C ASP A 40 -29.12 -0.43 4.72
N ILE A 41 -29.23 -1.16 3.62
CA ILE A 41 -28.10 -1.66 2.82
C ILE A 41 -27.26 -0.48 2.34
N ARG A 42 -25.96 -0.53 2.64
CA ARG A 42 -24.95 0.43 2.19
C ARG A 42 -24.06 -0.20 1.14
N GLY A 43 -23.85 0.50 0.03
CA GLY A 43 -22.99 0.04 -1.05
C GLY A 43 -23.35 0.69 -2.37
N GLN A 44 -22.58 0.35 -3.39
CA GLN A 44 -22.85 0.66 -4.79
C GLN A 44 -22.02 -0.28 -5.68
N VAL A 45 -22.29 -0.27 -6.98
CA VAL A 45 -21.44 -0.94 -7.97
C VAL A 45 -20.09 -0.24 -8.02
N ARG A 46 -19.00 -1.00 -7.85
CA ARG A 46 -17.62 -0.50 -7.83
C ARG A 46 -16.70 -1.32 -8.71
N PRO A 47 -15.59 -0.75 -9.17
CA PRO A 47 -14.51 -1.54 -9.72
C PRO A 47 -14.00 -2.53 -8.67
N ARG A 48 -13.34 -3.57 -9.16
CA ARG A 48 -12.64 -4.52 -8.32
C ARG A 48 -11.60 -3.80 -7.44
N ASP A 49 -11.44 -4.28 -6.19
CA ASP A 49 -10.47 -3.83 -5.19
C ASP A 49 -10.63 -2.39 -4.69
N GLU A 50 -11.66 -1.68 -5.11
CA GLU A 50 -11.99 -0.36 -4.59
C GLU A 50 -12.97 -0.36 -3.39
N MET A 51 -13.32 -1.52 -2.86
CA MET A 51 -14.06 -1.62 -1.62
C MET A 51 -13.13 -1.31 -0.45
N ALA A 52 -13.29 -0.13 0.15
CA ALA A 52 -12.59 0.18 1.39
C ALA A 52 -13.15 -0.69 2.53
N MET A 53 -12.31 -1.55 3.10
CA MET A 53 -12.70 -2.40 4.23
C MET A 53 -13.32 -1.59 5.36
N GLY A 54 -14.59 -1.81 5.63
CA GLY A 54 -15.28 -1.25 6.79
C GLY A 54 -15.69 0.22 6.71
N LEU A 55 -15.68 0.86 5.54
CA LEU A 55 -15.86 2.32 5.48
C LEU A 55 -17.26 2.79 5.09
N ASN A 56 -18.22 2.07 4.76
CA ASN A 56 -19.59 2.49 4.45
C ASN A 56 -20.26 1.57 3.43
N GLU A 57 -19.98 0.28 3.50
CA GLU A 57 -20.57 -0.74 2.64
C GLU A 57 -20.88 -2.00 3.44
N ASP A 58 -21.96 -2.69 3.06
CA ASP A 58 -22.26 -4.02 3.55
C ASP A 58 -21.43 -5.02 2.76
N ILE A 59 -20.51 -5.71 3.45
CA ILE A 59 -19.52 -6.59 2.82
C ILE A 59 -19.53 -7.95 3.51
N VAL A 60 -19.47 -9.00 2.70
CA VAL A 60 -19.20 -10.37 3.14
C VAL A 60 -17.79 -10.75 2.76
N PHE A 61 -17.05 -11.29 3.72
CA PHE A 61 -15.71 -11.81 3.54
C PHE A 61 -15.70 -13.31 3.77
N LEU A 62 -15.19 -14.06 2.81
CA LEU A 62 -14.80 -15.45 2.96
C LEU A 62 -13.30 -15.50 3.28
N ARG A 63 -12.91 -16.12 4.40
CA ARG A 63 -11.53 -16.20 4.86
C ARG A 63 -11.03 -17.62 4.79
N PHE A 64 -9.90 -17.84 4.13
CA PHE A 64 -9.30 -19.15 3.92
C PHE A 64 -7.87 -19.18 4.47
N ASP A 65 -7.54 -20.16 5.29
CA ASP A 65 -6.17 -20.53 5.67
C ASP A 65 -5.84 -21.93 5.17
N PRO A 66 -5.39 -22.10 3.92
CA PRO A 66 -5.14 -23.40 3.33
C PRO A 66 -4.00 -24.18 3.99
N TYR A 67 -3.08 -23.47 4.66
CA TYR A 67 -1.90 -24.08 5.32
C TYR A 67 -2.11 -24.32 6.81
N LEU A 68 -3.17 -23.82 7.41
CA LEU A 68 -3.50 -23.88 8.84
C LEU A 68 -2.41 -23.31 9.77
N ASP A 69 -1.62 -22.38 9.27
CA ASP A 69 -0.51 -21.77 10.00
C ASP A 69 -0.46 -20.23 9.86
N ALA A 70 -1.50 -19.64 9.27
CA ALA A 70 -1.65 -18.20 9.06
C ALA A 70 -0.48 -17.53 8.33
N ARG A 71 0.33 -18.28 7.56
CA ARG A 71 1.37 -17.70 6.70
C ARG A 71 0.77 -16.87 5.58
N SER A 72 -0.38 -17.32 5.06
CA SER A 72 -1.18 -16.64 4.04
C SER A 72 -2.64 -16.99 4.27
N VAL A 73 -3.40 -16.01 4.73
CA VAL A 73 -4.86 -16.10 4.84
C VAL A 73 -5.45 -15.28 3.71
N TYR A 74 -6.25 -15.90 2.88
CA TYR A 74 -6.90 -15.26 1.72
C TYR A 74 -8.29 -14.79 2.11
N LEU A 75 -8.59 -13.53 1.84
CA LEU A 75 -9.89 -12.91 2.05
C LEU A 75 -10.48 -12.60 0.67
N LEU A 76 -11.59 -13.23 0.34
CA LEU A 76 -12.37 -12.92 -0.85
C LEU A 76 -13.66 -12.24 -0.40
N ALA A 77 -13.99 -11.10 -0.99
CA ALA A 77 -15.08 -10.27 -0.53
C ALA A 77 -16.04 -9.90 -1.66
N SER A 78 -17.29 -9.70 -1.29
CA SER A 78 -18.29 -9.06 -2.14
C SER A 78 -19.19 -8.16 -1.32
N ASN A 79 -19.60 -7.03 -1.91
CA ASN A 79 -20.64 -6.20 -1.34
C ASN A 79 -22.04 -6.64 -1.84
N ALA A 80 -23.09 -5.99 -1.35
CA ALA A 80 -24.46 -6.27 -1.72
C ALA A 80 -24.79 -6.04 -3.22
N TYR A 81 -23.89 -5.42 -3.98
CA TYR A 81 -24.02 -5.14 -5.42
C TYR A 81 -23.13 -6.06 -6.28
N GLY A 82 -22.49 -7.07 -5.68
CA GLY A 82 -21.63 -8.02 -6.39
C GLY A 82 -20.23 -7.50 -6.75
N SER A 83 -19.86 -6.32 -6.28
CA SER A 83 -18.48 -5.83 -6.46
C SER A 83 -17.50 -6.65 -5.62
N GLN A 84 -16.33 -6.93 -6.18
CA GLN A 84 -15.35 -7.85 -5.63
C GLN A 84 -14.17 -7.10 -5.01
N SER A 85 -13.58 -7.69 -3.97
CA SER A 85 -12.27 -7.30 -3.45
C SER A 85 -11.58 -8.49 -2.83
N ASP A 86 -10.26 -8.57 -2.99
CA ASP A 86 -9.47 -9.64 -2.40
C ASP A 86 -8.21 -9.10 -1.72
N ILE A 87 -7.82 -9.79 -0.68
CA ILE A 87 -6.69 -9.42 0.16
C ILE A 87 -6.00 -10.70 0.62
N ARG A 88 -4.69 -10.69 0.62
CA ARG A 88 -3.90 -11.69 1.32
C ARG A 88 -3.42 -11.13 2.65
N ALA A 89 -3.69 -11.85 3.73
CA ALA A 89 -3.23 -11.49 5.05
C ALA A 89 -2.17 -12.47 5.56
N LYS A 90 -1.20 -11.98 6.34
CA LYS A 90 -0.17 -12.78 6.98
C LYS A 90 0.03 -12.35 8.42
N GLN A 91 0.62 -13.21 9.24
CA GLN A 91 1.03 -12.81 10.57
C GLN A 91 2.13 -11.75 10.48
N ALA A 92 1.87 -10.58 11.06
CA ALA A 92 2.78 -9.44 11.09
C ALA A 92 2.58 -8.61 12.35
N THR A 93 3.42 -7.63 12.56
CA THR A 93 3.42 -6.76 13.73
C THR A 93 2.61 -5.48 13.53
N SER A 94 2.45 -5.03 12.30
CA SER A 94 1.60 -3.89 11.94
C SER A 94 0.50 -4.30 10.97
N ASP A 95 -0.53 -3.48 10.79
CA ASP A 95 -1.60 -3.74 9.82
C ASP A 95 -1.10 -3.56 8.38
N GLU A 96 -0.20 -2.61 8.13
CA GLU A 96 0.44 -2.40 6.82
C GLU A 96 1.23 -3.63 6.35
N GLU A 97 1.95 -4.28 7.25
CA GLU A 97 2.66 -5.53 6.96
C GLU A 97 1.73 -6.73 6.87
N ARG A 98 0.56 -6.66 7.52
CA ARG A 98 -0.38 -7.78 7.67
C ARG A 98 -1.22 -7.98 6.42
N TYR A 99 -1.71 -6.89 5.82
CA TYR A 99 -2.65 -6.94 4.72
C TYR A 99 -1.96 -6.53 3.41
N ASP A 100 -2.01 -7.42 2.44
CA ASP A 100 -1.50 -7.22 1.09
C ASP A 100 -2.68 -7.14 0.11
N SER A 101 -3.06 -5.93 -0.25
CA SER A 101 -4.13 -5.63 -1.20
C SER A 101 -3.70 -5.76 -2.66
N SER A 102 -2.43 -6.05 -2.92
CA SER A 102 -1.95 -6.34 -4.28
C SER A 102 -2.21 -7.79 -4.72
N PHE A 103 -2.68 -8.65 -3.81
CA PHE A 103 -3.11 -10.01 -4.14
C PHE A 103 -4.34 -9.95 -5.04
N ASN A 104 -4.36 -10.75 -6.09
CA ASN A 104 -5.44 -10.84 -7.07
C ASN A 104 -5.82 -12.29 -7.31
N ALA A 105 -7.02 -12.69 -6.86
CA ALA A 105 -7.65 -13.97 -7.13
C ALA A 105 -8.66 -13.85 -8.28
N ILE A 106 -8.76 -14.86 -9.12
CA ILE A 106 -9.81 -14.93 -10.14
C ILE A 106 -10.98 -15.69 -9.52
N TYR A 107 -12.10 -15.03 -9.29
CA TYR A 107 -13.37 -15.62 -8.83
C TYR A 107 -14.54 -14.79 -9.34
N GLU A 108 -15.72 -15.38 -9.36
CA GLU A 108 -16.94 -14.70 -9.80
C GLU A 108 -17.90 -14.50 -8.63
N THR A 109 -18.64 -13.39 -8.67
CA THR A 109 -19.71 -13.12 -7.72
C THR A 109 -20.96 -12.62 -8.43
N ILE A 110 -22.11 -13.06 -7.95
CA ILE A 110 -23.41 -12.54 -8.33
C ILE A 110 -24.16 -12.17 -7.06
N SER A 111 -24.80 -11.03 -7.03
CA SER A 111 -25.61 -10.60 -5.89
C SER A 111 -26.99 -10.16 -6.30
N SER A 112 -27.93 -10.27 -5.37
CA SER A 112 -29.31 -9.83 -5.52
C SER A 112 -29.83 -9.25 -4.22
N ILE A 113 -30.44 -8.06 -4.29
CA ILE A 113 -31.15 -7.44 -3.15
C ILE A 113 -32.59 -7.90 -3.18
N ASN A 114 -33.05 -8.41 -2.04
CA ASN A 114 -34.39 -9.02 -1.86
C ASN A 114 -35.15 -8.26 -0.77
N GLU A 115 -36.39 -8.67 -0.52
CA GLU A 115 -37.27 -8.03 0.48
C GLU A 115 -36.74 -8.17 1.92
N ASP A 116 -35.95 -9.22 2.22
CA ASP A 116 -35.44 -9.54 3.55
C ASP A 116 -33.90 -9.34 3.69
N GLY A 117 -33.27 -8.70 2.68
CA GLY A 117 -31.84 -8.43 2.71
C GLY A 117 -31.18 -8.57 1.34
N TYR A 118 -30.05 -9.26 1.28
CA TYR A 118 -29.37 -9.56 0.03
C TYR A 118 -28.72 -10.95 0.03
N THR A 119 -28.52 -11.48 -1.16
CA THR A 119 -27.79 -12.73 -1.37
C THR A 119 -26.52 -12.44 -2.18
N VAL A 120 -25.46 -13.17 -1.90
CA VAL A 120 -24.22 -13.18 -2.69
C VAL A 120 -23.85 -14.63 -2.96
N GLU A 121 -23.61 -14.95 -4.23
CA GLU A 121 -23.05 -16.22 -4.66
C GLU A 121 -21.58 -16.01 -5.09
N PHE A 122 -20.72 -16.93 -4.70
CA PHE A 122 -19.31 -16.95 -5.08
C PHE A 122 -19.00 -18.25 -5.82
N LEU A 123 -18.32 -18.13 -6.96
CA LEU A 123 -17.68 -19.22 -7.70
C LEU A 123 -16.18 -19.05 -7.64
N ILE A 124 -15.48 -19.94 -6.93
CA ILE A 124 -14.05 -19.82 -6.64
C ILE A 124 -13.32 -21.03 -7.22
N PRO A 125 -12.53 -20.86 -8.30
CA PRO A 125 -11.65 -21.93 -8.79
C PRO A 125 -10.58 -22.27 -7.75
N PHE A 126 -10.26 -23.58 -7.57
CA PHE A 126 -9.18 -23.98 -6.69
C PHE A 126 -7.82 -23.38 -7.06
N THR A 127 -7.60 -23.11 -8.34
CA THR A 127 -6.38 -22.46 -8.86
C THR A 127 -6.20 -21.01 -8.40
N SER A 128 -7.25 -20.37 -7.88
CA SER A 128 -7.22 -18.97 -7.43
C SER A 128 -6.57 -18.81 -6.05
N ILE A 129 -6.52 -19.88 -5.25
CA ILE A 129 -6.00 -19.86 -3.89
C ILE A 129 -4.85 -20.86 -3.78
N PRO A 130 -3.59 -20.44 -3.62
CA PRO A 130 -2.47 -21.35 -3.37
C PRO A 130 -2.70 -22.19 -2.11
N HIS A 131 -2.52 -23.51 -2.22
CA HIS A 131 -2.78 -24.47 -1.15
C HIS A 131 -1.83 -25.68 -1.23
N PRO A 132 -1.67 -26.46 -0.16
CA PRO A 132 -0.85 -27.68 -0.18
C PRO A 132 -1.27 -28.64 -1.28
N ASN A 133 -0.27 -29.25 -1.95
CA ASN A 133 -0.51 -30.21 -3.02
C ASN A 133 -0.95 -31.58 -2.44
N ALA A 134 -2.23 -31.71 -2.17
CA ALA A 134 -2.90 -32.90 -1.69
C ALA A 134 -4.26 -33.05 -2.36
N GLU A 135 -4.75 -34.28 -2.59
CA GLU A 135 -6.07 -34.52 -3.14
C GLU A 135 -7.16 -34.21 -2.10
N ASP A 136 -6.98 -34.65 -0.88
CA ASP A 136 -7.86 -34.25 0.22
C ASP A 136 -7.37 -32.91 0.80
N LYS A 137 -8.27 -31.93 0.82
CA LYS A 137 -7.99 -30.56 1.26
C LYS A 137 -8.67 -30.30 2.59
N ILE A 138 -7.90 -29.83 3.56
CA ILE A 138 -8.42 -29.33 4.85
C ILE A 138 -7.94 -27.88 4.99
N TRP A 139 -8.86 -26.94 4.82
CA TRP A 139 -8.57 -25.51 4.93
C TRP A 139 -9.20 -24.94 6.20
N GLY A 140 -8.53 -24.01 6.85
CA GLY A 140 -9.16 -23.12 7.80
C GLY A 140 -10.17 -22.23 7.06
N PHE A 141 -11.36 -22.08 7.63
CA PHE A 141 -12.42 -21.33 7.00
C PHE A 141 -13.21 -20.52 8.04
N ASN A 142 -13.50 -19.27 7.69
CA ASN A 142 -14.32 -18.37 8.50
C ASN A 142 -15.05 -17.39 7.59
N VAL A 143 -16.27 -17.01 7.97
CA VAL A 143 -17.06 -15.96 7.32
C VAL A 143 -17.14 -14.75 8.22
N THR A 144 -16.91 -13.59 7.66
CA THR A 144 -17.06 -12.31 8.35
C THR A 144 -18.03 -11.45 7.54
N ARG A 145 -18.98 -10.80 8.21
CA ARG A 145 -19.83 -9.77 7.61
C ARG A 145 -19.60 -8.45 8.30
N TYR A 146 -19.41 -7.40 7.53
CA TYR A 146 -19.46 -6.01 7.98
C TYR A 146 -20.74 -5.36 7.48
N PHE A 147 -21.42 -4.62 8.35
CA PHE A 147 -22.60 -3.83 8.03
C PHE A 147 -22.74 -2.64 8.99
N THR A 148 -23.64 -1.71 8.68
CA THR A 148 -23.94 -0.59 9.57
C THR A 148 -25.30 -0.81 10.21
N LEU A 149 -25.36 -0.74 11.53
CA LEU A 149 -26.59 -0.85 12.30
C LEU A 149 -26.75 0.38 13.20
N GLU A 150 -27.89 1.06 13.15
CA GLU A 150 -28.15 2.30 13.91
C GLU A 150 -27.05 3.36 13.76
N GLY A 151 -26.45 3.46 12.59
CA GLY A 151 -25.36 4.40 12.28
C GLY A 151 -23.96 3.95 12.75
N ASN A 152 -23.81 2.75 13.30
CA ASN A 152 -22.55 2.22 13.80
C ASN A 152 -22.08 1.03 12.99
N GLY A 153 -20.78 0.96 12.72
CA GLY A 153 -20.18 -0.20 12.04
C GLY A 153 -20.18 -1.43 12.94
N VAL A 154 -20.62 -2.56 12.41
CA VAL A 154 -20.70 -3.85 13.11
C VAL A 154 -19.98 -4.91 12.31
N PHE A 155 -19.13 -5.69 12.99
CA PHE A 155 -18.51 -6.90 12.43
C PHE A 155 -19.07 -8.13 13.13
N THR A 156 -19.49 -9.11 12.35
CA THR A 156 -19.90 -10.43 12.81
C THR A 156 -19.01 -11.51 12.17
N MET A 157 -18.82 -12.61 12.87
CA MET A 157 -17.97 -13.73 12.43
C MET A 157 -18.64 -15.09 12.71
N SER A 158 -18.28 -16.09 11.93
CA SER A 158 -18.68 -17.48 12.19
C SER A 158 -17.99 -18.09 13.41
N ASP A 159 -16.78 -17.61 13.76
CA ASP A 159 -15.99 -18.07 14.89
C ASP A 159 -15.90 -17.04 16.00
N LYS A 160 -15.64 -17.49 17.21
CA LYS A 160 -15.30 -16.59 18.33
C LYS A 160 -13.95 -15.96 18.11
N TYR A 161 -13.78 -14.75 18.66
CA TYR A 161 -12.56 -13.97 18.56
C TYR A 161 -11.97 -13.69 19.93
N ASP A 162 -10.70 -14.07 20.14
CA ASP A 162 -9.95 -13.77 21.35
C ASP A 162 -9.13 -12.49 21.17
N ARG A 163 -9.49 -11.41 21.87
CA ARG A 163 -8.80 -10.11 21.77
C ARG A 163 -7.43 -10.11 22.46
N ASP A 164 -7.17 -11.05 23.36
CA ASP A 164 -5.84 -11.25 23.96
C ASP A 164 -4.87 -11.98 23.02
N ASN A 165 -5.37 -12.60 21.95
CA ASN A 165 -4.51 -13.25 20.98
C ASN A 165 -3.84 -12.21 20.07
N PRO A 166 -2.49 -12.08 20.08
CA PRO A 166 -1.78 -11.10 19.23
C PRO A 166 -1.83 -11.43 17.72
N CYS A 167 -2.21 -12.64 17.36
CA CYS A 167 -2.41 -13.03 15.97
C CYS A 167 -3.89 -12.90 15.58
N ARG A 168 -4.26 -11.76 15.03
CA ARG A 168 -5.65 -11.50 14.62
C ARG A 168 -6.14 -12.43 13.52
N ILE A 169 -5.25 -12.84 12.62
CA ILE A 169 -5.61 -13.66 11.45
C ILE A 169 -5.50 -15.17 11.71
N CYS A 170 -4.84 -15.58 12.79
CA CYS A 170 -4.70 -17.00 13.13
C CYS A 170 -5.96 -17.64 13.75
N GLN A 171 -6.99 -16.83 14.01
CA GLN A 171 -8.18 -17.26 14.74
C GLN A 171 -9.25 -17.75 13.77
N ILE A 172 -8.98 -18.89 13.13
CA ILE A 172 -9.89 -19.57 12.22
C ILE A 172 -10.07 -20.98 12.76
N GLU A 173 -11.21 -21.22 13.44
CA GLU A 173 -11.55 -22.52 14.05
C GLU A 173 -12.30 -23.43 13.07
N GLY A 174 -13.12 -22.86 12.20
CA GLY A 174 -13.85 -23.58 11.18
C GLY A 174 -12.94 -24.35 10.23
N ARG A 175 -13.40 -25.49 9.75
CA ARG A 175 -12.66 -26.36 8.81
C ARG A 175 -13.54 -26.71 7.61
N LEU A 176 -13.03 -26.42 6.43
CA LEU A 176 -13.58 -26.84 5.17
C LEU A 176 -12.84 -28.10 4.74
N ILE A 177 -13.56 -29.22 4.70
CA ILE A 177 -12.99 -30.53 4.32
C ILE A 177 -13.54 -30.89 2.95
N MET A 178 -12.65 -31.06 1.99
CA MET A 178 -12.98 -31.36 0.59
C MET A 178 -12.12 -32.56 0.16
N ASN A 179 -12.76 -33.66 -0.20
CA ASN A 179 -12.12 -34.89 -0.61
C ASN A 179 -12.13 -35.01 -2.14
N ASP A 180 -11.20 -35.79 -2.67
CA ASP A 180 -11.12 -36.13 -4.10
C ASP A 180 -11.04 -34.90 -5.02
N VAL A 181 -10.25 -33.87 -4.62
CA VAL A 181 -10.03 -32.67 -5.43
C VAL A 181 -8.63 -32.69 -6.03
N PRO A 182 -8.43 -33.22 -7.23
CA PRO A 182 -7.12 -33.34 -7.86
C PRO A 182 -6.54 -31.97 -8.21
N PHE A 183 -5.22 -31.90 -8.29
CA PHE A 183 -4.56 -30.75 -8.86
C PHE A 183 -4.78 -30.73 -10.39
N LYS A 184 -5.38 -29.63 -10.89
CA LYS A 184 -5.44 -29.31 -12.30
C LYS A 184 -4.39 -28.25 -12.62
N ARG A 185 -3.50 -28.58 -13.58
CA ARG A 185 -2.47 -27.65 -14.02
C ARG A 185 -3.12 -26.51 -14.78
N ASN A 186 -2.68 -25.28 -14.50
CA ASN A 186 -3.11 -24.11 -15.22
C ASN A 186 -1.90 -23.41 -15.83
N THR A 187 -2.03 -22.99 -17.08
CA THR A 187 -1.07 -22.13 -17.77
C THR A 187 -1.81 -20.90 -18.23
N GLU A 188 -1.32 -19.74 -17.84
CA GLU A 188 -1.90 -18.45 -18.20
C GLU A 188 -0.94 -17.75 -19.15
N LEU A 189 -1.45 -17.25 -20.27
CA LEU A 189 -0.77 -16.36 -21.19
C LEU A 189 -1.38 -14.96 -21.09
N LEU A 190 -0.55 -13.95 -20.97
CA LEU A 190 -0.94 -12.55 -20.78
C LEU A 190 -0.28 -11.67 -21.85
N PRO A 191 -0.69 -11.80 -23.13
CA PRO A 191 -0.25 -10.86 -24.16
C PRO A 191 -0.83 -9.47 -23.87
N TYR A 192 -0.03 -8.43 -24.11
CA TYR A 192 -0.53 -7.07 -24.09
C TYR A 192 -0.02 -6.26 -25.28
N ILE A 193 -0.77 -5.22 -25.60
CA ILE A 193 -0.42 -4.15 -26.52
C ILE A 193 -0.78 -2.81 -25.91
N SER A 194 0.12 -1.86 -26.01
CA SER A 194 -0.17 -0.47 -25.67
C SER A 194 0.30 0.47 -26.79
N SER A 195 -0.38 1.60 -26.90
CA SER A 195 -0.03 2.67 -27.83
C SER A 195 -0.20 4.00 -27.12
N ASN A 196 0.78 4.84 -27.25
CA ASN A 196 0.83 6.16 -26.64
C ASN A 196 1.18 7.21 -27.69
N LEU A 197 0.38 8.28 -27.76
CA LEU A 197 0.59 9.44 -28.62
C LEU A 197 0.68 10.69 -27.74
N SER A 198 1.86 11.29 -27.68
CA SER A 198 2.11 12.49 -26.89
C SER A 198 2.32 13.70 -27.80
N GLY A 199 1.80 14.83 -27.40
CA GLY A 199 1.97 16.12 -28.07
C GLY A 199 2.30 17.21 -27.07
N GLU A 200 3.05 18.18 -27.53
CA GLU A 200 3.46 19.35 -26.75
C GLU A 200 3.33 20.63 -27.58
N ARG A 201 3.02 21.72 -26.94
CA ARG A 201 2.97 23.07 -27.56
C ARG A 201 4.36 23.69 -27.43
N ALA A 202 4.93 24.12 -28.53
CA ALA A 202 6.28 24.70 -28.58
C ALA A 202 6.35 26.11 -27.93
N SER A 203 5.28 26.90 -28.03
CA SER A 203 5.16 28.20 -27.37
C SER A 203 3.69 28.58 -27.22
N GLU A 204 3.40 29.57 -26.38
CA GLU A 204 2.05 30.09 -26.23
C GLU A 204 1.47 30.55 -27.57
N GLY A 205 0.22 30.21 -27.83
CA GLY A 205 -0.47 30.55 -29.10
C GLY A 205 -0.20 29.59 -30.28
N GLN A 206 0.76 28.70 -30.18
CA GLN A 206 0.98 27.66 -31.21
C GLN A 206 0.07 26.41 -30.96
N PRO A 207 -0.27 25.61 -31.99
CA PRO A 207 -0.99 24.37 -31.80
C PRO A 207 -0.14 23.36 -31.07
N ILE A 208 -0.81 22.34 -30.50
CA ILE A 208 -0.10 21.15 -29.95
C ILE A 208 0.39 20.31 -31.13
N GLU A 209 1.68 20.05 -31.17
CA GLU A 209 2.32 19.16 -32.16
C GLU A 209 2.46 17.77 -31.57
N TYR A 210 1.87 16.79 -32.26
CA TYR A 210 1.95 15.38 -31.83
C TYR A 210 3.13 14.70 -32.50
N GLY A 211 3.89 13.95 -31.69
CA GLY A 211 4.97 13.10 -32.15
C GLY A 211 4.47 11.83 -32.85
N LYS A 212 5.37 10.87 -33.04
CA LYS A 212 4.98 9.53 -33.51
C LYS A 212 4.40 8.72 -32.36
N SER A 213 3.39 7.88 -32.64
CA SER A 213 2.88 6.95 -31.64
C SER A 213 3.98 5.96 -31.20
N LYS A 214 4.10 5.75 -29.91
CA LYS A 214 4.95 4.71 -29.33
C LYS A 214 4.08 3.49 -29.09
N ASN A 215 4.39 2.40 -29.77
CA ASN A 215 3.66 1.14 -29.63
C ASN A 215 4.55 0.14 -28.91
N GLU A 216 4.00 -0.52 -27.92
CA GLU A 216 4.70 -1.52 -27.10
C GLU A 216 3.90 -2.82 -27.12
N PHE A 217 4.64 -3.92 -27.15
CA PHE A 217 4.09 -5.27 -27.13
C PHE A 217 4.85 -6.07 -26.08
N GLY A 218 4.16 -6.89 -25.35
CA GLY A 218 4.79 -7.82 -24.43
C GLY A 218 3.92 -9.01 -24.15
N ILE A 219 4.49 -9.95 -23.43
CA ILE A 219 3.82 -11.19 -23.04
C ILE A 219 4.25 -11.61 -21.64
N GLY A 220 3.27 -11.96 -20.81
CA GLY A 220 3.45 -12.68 -19.58
C GLY A 220 3.05 -14.14 -19.74
N ILE A 221 3.78 -15.05 -19.09
CA ILE A 221 3.49 -16.47 -19.02
C ILE A 221 3.52 -16.86 -17.54
N LYS A 222 2.45 -17.46 -17.05
CA LYS A 222 2.41 -18.08 -15.74
C LYS A 222 2.14 -19.58 -15.91
N TYR A 223 2.92 -20.38 -15.21
CA TYR A 223 2.81 -21.83 -15.21
C TYR A 223 2.72 -22.34 -13.79
N ASP A 224 1.62 -23.02 -13.46
CA ASP A 224 1.45 -23.63 -12.15
C ASP A 224 2.23 -24.96 -12.11
N ILE A 225 3.35 -24.97 -11.37
CA ILE A 225 4.18 -26.16 -11.13
C ILE A 225 3.37 -27.19 -10.33
N ASN A 226 2.67 -26.70 -9.30
CA ASN A 226 1.67 -27.42 -8.50
C ASN A 226 0.73 -26.40 -7.87
N SER A 227 -0.24 -26.84 -7.08
CA SER A 227 -1.24 -25.97 -6.41
C SER A 227 -0.65 -24.90 -5.47
N ALA A 228 0.63 -25.01 -5.11
CA ALA A 228 1.31 -24.12 -4.18
C ALA A 228 2.47 -23.34 -4.82
N SER A 229 2.91 -23.71 -6.03
CA SER A 229 4.15 -23.22 -6.62
C SER A 229 3.94 -22.81 -8.07
N THR A 230 4.49 -21.65 -8.44
CA THR A 230 4.33 -21.06 -9.77
C THR A 230 5.66 -20.61 -10.37
N ALA A 231 5.77 -20.65 -11.69
CA ALA A 231 6.81 -19.99 -12.45
C ALA A 231 6.18 -18.94 -13.36
N GLU A 232 6.74 -17.76 -13.37
CA GLU A 232 6.29 -16.63 -14.19
C GLU A 232 7.45 -16.09 -15.00
N LEU A 233 7.20 -15.81 -16.27
CA LEU A 233 8.13 -15.16 -17.19
C LEU A 233 7.41 -14.00 -17.86
N THR A 234 8.06 -12.86 -17.95
CA THR A 234 7.52 -11.74 -18.72
C THR A 234 8.61 -11.15 -19.60
N ILE A 235 8.23 -10.85 -20.84
CA ILE A 235 9.08 -10.22 -21.84
C ILE A 235 8.44 -8.89 -22.18
N ASN A 236 9.24 -7.81 -22.06
CA ASN A 236 8.82 -6.44 -22.28
C ASN A 236 7.51 -6.15 -21.53
N PRO A 237 7.44 -6.38 -20.18
CA PRO A 237 6.21 -6.19 -19.43
C PRO A 237 5.76 -4.74 -19.51
N ASP A 238 4.44 -4.56 -19.55
CA ASP A 238 3.85 -3.24 -19.48
C ASP A 238 4.01 -2.64 -18.06
N PHE A 239 4.84 -1.63 -17.99
CA PHE A 239 5.00 -0.79 -16.79
C PHE A 239 4.53 0.65 -17.03
N SER A 240 3.79 0.88 -18.11
CA SER A 240 3.10 2.15 -18.31
C SER A 240 2.10 2.34 -17.15
N GLN A 241 2.38 3.28 -16.28
CA GLN A 241 1.45 3.68 -15.22
C GLN A 241 0.35 4.53 -15.85
N ILE A 242 -0.70 3.88 -16.32
CA ILE A 242 -1.88 4.54 -16.86
C ILE A 242 -2.67 5.19 -15.72
N GLU A 243 -2.62 4.61 -14.53
CA GLU A 243 -3.12 5.25 -13.33
C GLU A 243 -2.09 6.25 -12.84
N ALA A 244 -2.41 7.54 -12.98
CA ALA A 244 -1.60 8.58 -12.36
C ALA A 244 -1.65 8.42 -10.84
N ASP A 245 -0.49 8.28 -10.21
CA ASP A 245 -0.37 8.37 -8.76
C ASP A 245 -1.02 9.69 -8.28
N GLU A 246 -1.63 9.66 -7.10
CA GLU A 246 -2.18 10.87 -6.51
C GLU A 246 -1.02 11.84 -6.21
N THR A 247 -1.14 13.09 -6.66
CA THR A 247 -0.10 14.11 -6.44
C THR A 247 0.13 14.31 -4.94
N GLN A 248 1.34 14.07 -4.49
CA GLN A 248 1.77 14.31 -3.12
C GLN A 248 2.38 15.70 -3.00
N ILE A 249 2.15 16.37 -1.87
CA ILE A 249 2.84 17.63 -1.57
C ILE A 249 4.27 17.29 -1.12
N ASP A 250 5.24 17.55 -1.95
CA ASP A 250 6.67 17.34 -1.70
C ASP A 250 7.45 18.63 -1.41
N ILE A 251 6.78 19.77 -1.43
CA ILE A 251 7.35 21.11 -1.36
C ILE A 251 8.25 21.36 -0.13
N ASN A 252 8.12 20.56 0.92
CA ASN A 252 8.94 20.61 2.13
C ASN A 252 9.49 19.22 2.53
N SER A 253 9.85 18.38 1.55
CA SER A 253 10.40 17.05 1.80
C SER A 253 11.91 17.03 1.54
N ALA A 254 12.68 16.70 2.57
CA ALA A 254 14.14 16.49 2.44
C ALA A 254 14.49 15.07 1.93
N TYR A 255 13.52 14.16 1.86
CA TYR A 255 13.73 12.76 1.52
C TYR A 255 12.82 12.31 0.39
N ALA A 256 13.28 11.32 -0.39
CA ALA A 256 12.50 10.70 -1.45
C ALA A 256 11.15 10.16 -0.94
N LEU A 257 10.12 10.26 -1.77
CA LEU A 257 8.78 9.77 -1.48
C LEU A 257 8.62 8.33 -1.99
N GLN A 258 7.90 7.51 -1.23
CA GLN A 258 7.59 6.13 -1.59
C GLN A 258 6.18 6.03 -2.18
N TYR A 259 6.06 5.31 -3.29
CA TYR A 259 4.78 5.06 -3.97
C TYR A 259 4.39 3.58 -3.88
N PRO A 260 3.10 3.25 -3.77
CA PRO A 260 2.64 1.87 -3.75
C PRO A 260 2.93 1.15 -5.07
N GLU A 261 3.08 -0.18 -5.03
CA GLU A 261 3.21 -1.00 -6.24
C GLU A 261 1.83 -1.27 -6.85
N LEU A 262 1.65 -0.93 -8.12
CA LEU A 262 0.40 -1.11 -8.85
C LEU A 262 0.52 -2.11 -10.02
N ARG A 263 1.73 -2.56 -10.34
CA ARG A 263 2.00 -3.44 -11.49
C ARG A 263 1.67 -4.90 -11.18
N PRO A 264 0.76 -5.55 -11.93
CA PRO A 264 0.25 -6.90 -11.60
C PRO A 264 1.33 -7.98 -11.47
N TYR A 265 2.40 -7.91 -12.27
CA TYR A 265 3.51 -8.86 -12.19
C TYR A 265 4.19 -8.87 -10.81
N PHE A 266 4.29 -7.70 -10.14
CA PHE A 266 4.87 -7.57 -8.82
C PHE A 266 3.87 -7.75 -7.67
N SER A 267 2.62 -8.09 -7.94
CA SER A 267 1.62 -8.35 -6.91
C SER A 267 1.71 -9.75 -6.30
N ARG A 268 2.01 -10.77 -7.11
CA ARG A 268 2.03 -12.17 -6.68
C ARG A 268 3.36 -12.55 -6.03
N GLY A 269 3.33 -13.15 -4.82
CA GLY A 269 4.50 -13.66 -4.11
C GLY A 269 5.43 -12.59 -3.52
N MET A 270 5.16 -11.30 -3.77
CA MET A 270 6.02 -10.21 -3.32
C MET A 270 5.93 -9.94 -1.82
N ASP A 271 4.90 -10.46 -1.16
CA ASP A 271 4.77 -10.45 0.31
C ASP A 271 5.95 -11.14 1.02
N LEU A 272 6.63 -12.07 0.36
CA LEU A 272 7.87 -12.68 0.85
C LEU A 272 9.04 -11.69 0.87
N LEU A 273 9.03 -10.66 0.03
CA LEU A 273 10.07 -9.63 -0.09
C LEU A 273 9.74 -8.34 0.66
N ASN A 274 8.71 -8.35 1.50
CA ASN A 274 8.37 -7.22 2.36
C ASN A 274 9.18 -7.28 3.67
N PHE A 275 10.12 -6.36 3.84
CA PHE A 275 11.04 -6.27 4.96
C PHE A 275 10.79 -5.00 5.78
N LEU A 276 11.14 -5.00 7.07
CA LEU A 276 10.99 -3.85 7.99
C LEU A 276 11.78 -2.62 7.54
N ASP A 277 12.84 -2.86 6.79
CA ASP A 277 13.80 -1.84 6.37
C ASP A 277 13.53 -1.28 4.97
N GLY A 278 12.63 -1.90 4.21
CA GLY A 278 12.56 -1.59 2.79
C GLY A 278 13.79 -2.08 2.02
N ALA A 279 14.42 -3.17 2.44
CA ALA A 279 15.57 -3.78 1.76
C ALA A 279 15.25 -4.26 0.32
N PHE A 280 13.98 -4.44 0.02
CA PHE A 280 13.47 -4.63 -1.34
C PHE A 280 12.28 -3.70 -1.60
N TYR A 281 12.27 -3.09 -2.78
CA TYR A 281 11.19 -2.25 -3.27
C TYR A 281 11.03 -2.47 -4.78
N SER A 282 9.92 -3.04 -5.19
CA SER A 282 9.70 -3.48 -6.58
C SER A 282 9.82 -2.37 -7.63
N ARG A 283 9.48 -1.12 -7.27
CA ARG A 283 9.61 0.03 -8.18
C ARG A 283 11.05 0.44 -8.49
N THR A 284 12.06 -0.12 -7.80
CA THR A 284 13.45 0.01 -8.22
C THR A 284 13.75 -0.79 -9.49
N ILE A 285 12.90 -1.76 -9.87
CA ILE A 285 12.89 -2.42 -11.16
C ILE A 285 11.93 -1.62 -12.04
N ASN A 286 12.47 -0.68 -12.82
CA ASN A 286 11.67 0.36 -13.44
C ASN A 286 11.18 -0.01 -14.85
N SER A 287 12.06 -0.52 -15.71
CA SER A 287 11.75 -0.81 -17.10
C SER A 287 12.42 -2.12 -17.56
N PRO A 288 12.04 -3.29 -17.00
CA PRO A 288 12.68 -4.55 -17.37
C PRO A 288 12.29 -5.00 -18.79
N SER A 289 13.28 -5.37 -19.58
CA SER A 289 13.05 -6.01 -20.89
C SER A 289 12.62 -7.46 -20.75
N ILE A 290 13.11 -8.14 -19.72
CA ILE A 290 12.72 -9.49 -19.34
C ILE A 290 12.78 -9.66 -17.84
N SER A 291 11.81 -10.38 -17.28
CA SER A 291 11.83 -10.75 -15.87
C SER A 291 11.26 -12.15 -15.67
N SER A 292 11.86 -12.92 -14.78
CA SER A 292 11.38 -14.24 -14.38
C SER A 292 11.21 -14.29 -12.85
N LYS A 293 10.17 -14.98 -12.41
CA LYS A 293 9.86 -15.15 -10.99
C LYS A 293 9.39 -16.59 -10.74
N ILE A 294 9.97 -17.25 -9.76
CA ILE A 294 9.56 -18.58 -9.30
C ILE A 294 9.20 -18.47 -7.83
N THR A 295 7.96 -18.81 -7.51
CA THR A 295 7.46 -18.92 -6.14
C THR A 295 7.27 -20.40 -5.82
N LEU A 296 7.97 -20.87 -4.80
CA LEU A 296 7.89 -22.24 -4.32
C LEU A 296 7.30 -22.24 -2.91
N GLN A 297 6.23 -22.97 -2.73
CA GLN A 297 5.62 -23.15 -1.41
C GLN A 297 5.49 -24.64 -1.09
N ASP A 298 5.73 -24.98 0.17
CA ASP A 298 5.57 -26.29 0.74
C ASP A 298 4.88 -26.17 2.11
N LYS A 299 4.52 -27.27 2.74
CA LYS A 299 3.85 -27.29 4.04
C LYS A 299 4.49 -26.35 5.07
N ASN A 300 5.82 -26.28 5.10
CA ASN A 300 6.55 -25.57 6.14
C ASN A 300 7.55 -24.54 5.60
N SER A 301 7.57 -24.25 4.32
CA SER A 301 8.52 -23.31 3.73
C SER A 301 7.93 -22.53 2.56
N SER A 302 8.47 -21.34 2.33
CA SER A 302 8.17 -20.54 1.16
C SER A 302 9.47 -19.94 0.62
N SER A 303 9.62 -19.92 -0.71
CA SER A 303 10.78 -19.33 -1.37
C SER A 303 10.33 -18.53 -2.58
N ILE A 304 11.05 -17.47 -2.89
CA ILE A 304 10.92 -16.72 -4.13
C ILE A 304 12.29 -16.47 -4.74
N ILE A 305 12.37 -16.66 -6.05
CA ILE A 305 13.50 -16.27 -6.88
C ILE A 305 12.96 -15.28 -7.90
N LEU A 306 13.58 -14.12 -8.02
CA LEU A 306 13.25 -13.12 -9.03
C LEU A 306 14.52 -12.68 -9.73
N SER A 307 14.50 -12.69 -11.07
CA SER A 307 15.59 -12.21 -11.91
C SER A 307 15.03 -11.28 -12.98
N ALA A 308 15.73 -10.18 -13.28
CA ALA A 308 15.32 -9.23 -14.29
C ALA A 308 16.52 -8.56 -14.98
N VAL A 309 16.29 -8.10 -16.20
CA VAL A 309 17.17 -7.17 -16.92
C VAL A 309 16.43 -5.85 -17.03
N ASP A 310 16.85 -4.87 -16.25
CA ASP A 310 16.22 -3.54 -16.17
C ASP A 310 16.95 -2.57 -17.10
N GLN A 311 16.20 -1.84 -17.93
CA GLN A 311 16.78 -0.89 -18.90
C GLN A 311 17.02 0.49 -18.28
N LYS A 312 16.34 0.80 -17.19
CA LYS A 312 16.44 2.06 -16.46
C LYS A 312 16.50 1.77 -14.99
N SER A 313 17.62 2.10 -14.37
CA SER A 313 17.93 1.77 -12.99
C SER A 313 17.75 2.99 -12.08
N PRO A 314 16.63 3.13 -11.34
CA PRO A 314 16.56 4.13 -10.28
C PRO A 314 17.65 3.88 -9.26
N TYR A 315 18.37 4.93 -8.87
CA TYR A 315 19.46 4.88 -7.90
C TYR A 315 19.18 5.83 -6.74
N LEU A 316 19.05 5.31 -5.52
CA LEU A 316 18.72 6.07 -4.33
C LEU A 316 19.88 5.97 -3.33
N ILE A 317 20.44 7.12 -2.95
CA ILE A 317 21.40 7.22 -1.85
C ILE A 317 20.68 7.81 -0.64
N GLY A 318 20.54 7.02 0.42
CA GLY A 318 20.09 7.52 1.71
C GLY A 318 21.19 8.29 2.40
N GLY A 319 20.87 9.45 2.93
CA GLY A 319 21.76 10.27 3.74
C GLY A 319 21.25 10.49 5.16
N GLU A 320 22.03 11.18 5.97
CA GLU A 320 21.66 11.50 7.35
C GLU A 320 20.53 12.52 7.41
N ASP A 321 20.59 13.58 6.60
CA ASP A 321 19.66 14.71 6.62
C ASP A 321 18.82 14.83 5.34
N LYS A 322 19.28 14.31 4.21
CA LYS A 322 18.54 14.27 2.93
C LYS A 322 18.86 13.01 2.14
N SER A 323 18.09 12.71 1.10
CA SER A 323 18.37 11.65 0.14
C SER A 323 18.71 12.22 -1.24
N TYR A 324 19.41 11.41 -2.04
CA TYR A 324 19.82 11.75 -3.39
C TYR A 324 19.27 10.70 -4.35
N PHE A 325 18.85 11.13 -5.51
CA PHE A 325 18.23 10.27 -6.51
C PHE A 325 18.83 10.50 -7.89
N GLY A 326 19.04 9.41 -8.63
CA GLY A 326 19.48 9.41 -10.01
C GLY A 326 18.86 8.28 -10.80
N GLU A 327 18.93 8.36 -12.12
CA GLU A 327 18.49 7.29 -13.04
C GLU A 327 19.67 6.82 -13.88
N GLY A 328 19.96 5.53 -13.79
CA GLY A 328 21.01 4.87 -14.55
C GLY A 328 20.49 4.06 -15.72
N GLY A 329 21.42 3.40 -16.43
CA GLY A 329 21.16 2.54 -17.57
C GLY A 329 20.81 1.10 -17.19
N ILE A 330 21.29 0.18 -18.02
CA ILE A 330 20.99 -1.26 -17.91
C ILE A 330 21.58 -1.86 -16.64
N SER A 331 20.80 -2.71 -15.99
CA SER A 331 21.28 -3.52 -14.87
C SER A 331 20.66 -4.93 -14.87
N TYR A 332 21.39 -5.87 -14.25
CA TYR A 332 21.01 -7.27 -14.07
C TYR A 332 20.67 -7.50 -12.60
N ILE A 333 19.47 -8.02 -12.34
CA ILE A 333 18.89 -8.14 -11.00
C ILE A 333 18.68 -9.61 -10.68
N ASN A 334 19.04 -9.99 -9.45
CA ASN A 334 18.72 -11.28 -8.86
C ASN A 334 18.32 -11.12 -7.40
N THR A 335 17.21 -11.71 -7.02
CA THR A 335 16.72 -11.72 -5.64
C THR A 335 16.32 -13.14 -5.27
N TYR A 336 16.74 -13.57 -4.09
CA TYR A 336 16.34 -14.84 -3.51
C TYR A 336 15.89 -14.66 -2.07
N ARG A 337 14.79 -15.30 -1.73
CA ARG A 337 14.25 -15.35 -0.38
C ARG A 337 13.86 -16.78 -0.05
N HIS A 338 14.23 -17.23 1.15
CA HIS A 338 13.72 -18.46 1.75
C HIS A 338 13.19 -18.17 3.16
N GLN A 339 12.01 -18.68 3.46
CA GLN A 339 11.39 -18.56 4.77
C GLN A 339 10.92 -19.94 5.25
N ARG A 340 11.27 -20.31 6.48
CA ARG A 340 10.75 -21.46 7.18
C ARG A 340 9.67 -21.04 8.15
N VAL A 341 8.51 -21.66 8.05
CA VAL A 341 7.39 -21.53 8.99
C VAL A 341 7.37 -22.75 9.87
N VAL A 342 7.65 -22.57 11.15
CA VAL A 342 7.67 -23.68 12.13
C VAL A 342 6.25 -23.98 12.62
N ASN A 343 5.49 -22.92 12.89
CA ASN A 343 4.09 -22.94 13.31
C ASN A 343 3.49 -21.52 13.16
N GLN A 344 2.25 -21.33 13.54
CA GLN A 344 1.55 -20.04 13.54
C GLN A 344 2.30 -18.92 14.30
N ASN A 345 3.21 -19.28 15.20
CA ASN A 345 3.89 -18.35 16.11
C ASN A 345 5.35 -18.09 15.77
N THR A 346 5.95 -18.90 14.89
CA THR A 346 7.39 -18.88 14.65
C THR A 346 7.71 -19.05 13.18
N LYS A 347 8.39 -18.05 12.62
CA LYS A 347 8.98 -18.09 11.28
C LYS A 347 10.34 -17.40 11.27
N TYR A 348 11.22 -17.85 10.40
CA TYR A 348 12.54 -17.25 10.18
C TYR A 348 13.00 -17.50 8.75
N GLY A 349 13.94 -16.71 8.29
CA GLY A 349 14.44 -16.86 6.94
C GLY A 349 15.71 -16.08 6.65
N PHE A 350 16.10 -16.15 5.40
CA PHE A 350 17.21 -15.39 4.87
C PHE A 350 16.89 -14.91 3.45
N PHE A 351 17.57 -13.87 3.02
CA PHE A 351 17.39 -13.31 1.69
C PHE A 351 18.69 -12.69 1.17
N THR A 352 18.75 -12.55 -0.14
CA THR A 352 19.79 -11.79 -0.83
C THR A 352 19.17 -11.02 -1.99
N THR A 353 19.65 -9.80 -2.20
CA THR A 353 19.35 -8.99 -3.37
C THR A 353 20.64 -8.57 -4.05
N ASN A 354 20.71 -8.69 -5.37
CA ASN A 354 21.90 -8.36 -6.14
C ASN A 354 21.52 -7.53 -7.36
N ARG A 355 22.24 -6.45 -7.62
CA ARG A 355 22.14 -5.63 -8.81
C ARG A 355 23.52 -5.40 -9.39
N PHE A 356 23.69 -5.67 -10.66
CA PHE A 356 24.94 -5.46 -11.40
C PHE A 356 24.66 -4.47 -12.53
N TYR A 357 25.42 -3.39 -12.58
CA TYR A 357 25.26 -2.34 -13.59
C TYR A 357 26.14 -2.64 -14.80
N GLU A 358 25.63 -2.43 -16.04
CA GLU A 358 26.34 -2.72 -17.28
C GLU A 358 27.68 -1.94 -17.37
N GLY A 359 27.71 -0.69 -16.93
CA GLY A 359 28.91 0.18 -16.90
C GLY A 359 29.88 -0.12 -15.76
N GLY A 360 29.66 -1.20 -15.00
CA GLY A 360 30.43 -1.52 -13.78
C GLY A 360 29.68 -1.10 -12.51
N GLY A 361 30.16 -1.61 -11.38
CA GLY A 361 29.46 -1.44 -10.10
C GLY A 361 28.47 -2.55 -9.76
N SER A 362 28.18 -2.71 -8.47
CA SER A 362 27.23 -3.71 -8.00
C SER A 362 26.70 -3.36 -6.60
N GLY A 363 25.43 -3.63 -6.38
CA GLY A 363 24.77 -3.61 -5.07
C GLY A 363 24.43 -5.01 -4.63
N ASN A 364 25.04 -5.49 -3.55
CA ASN A 364 24.82 -6.82 -3.01
C ASN A 364 24.37 -6.73 -1.56
N LEU A 365 23.29 -7.38 -1.22
CA LEU A 365 22.73 -7.37 0.12
C LEU A 365 22.38 -8.80 0.55
N PHE A 366 22.68 -9.11 1.82
CA PHE A 366 22.32 -10.35 2.48
C PHE A 366 21.66 -10.04 3.82
N GLY A 367 20.56 -10.73 4.13
CA GLY A 367 19.85 -10.55 5.37
C GLY A 367 19.27 -11.83 5.94
N ILE A 368 19.08 -11.82 7.25
CA ILE A 368 18.32 -12.81 8.00
C ILE A 368 17.23 -12.12 8.82
N ASP A 369 16.11 -12.78 8.99
CA ASP A 369 14.98 -12.25 9.73
C ASP A 369 14.20 -13.33 10.47
N GLY A 370 13.37 -12.91 11.40
CA GLY A 370 12.49 -13.81 12.11
C GLY A 370 11.40 -13.11 12.89
N LEU A 371 10.33 -13.88 13.13
CA LEU A 371 9.20 -13.50 13.98
C LEU A 371 8.90 -14.67 14.92
N PHE A 372 8.90 -14.41 16.22
CA PHE A 372 8.59 -15.38 17.28
C PHE A 372 7.50 -14.82 18.18
N THR A 373 6.47 -15.62 18.45
CA THR A 373 5.43 -15.32 19.43
C THR A 373 5.55 -16.27 20.61
N PHE A 374 5.59 -15.76 21.81
CA PHE A 374 5.67 -16.56 23.03
C PHE A 374 4.68 -16.06 24.10
N ASN A 375 4.27 -16.96 24.97
CA ASN A 375 3.25 -16.69 26.00
C ASN A 375 1.98 -16.02 25.47
N LYS A 376 1.60 -16.29 24.21
CA LYS A 376 0.42 -15.74 23.49
C LYS A 376 0.36 -14.22 23.36
N ILE A 377 1.08 -13.44 24.18
CA ILE A 377 0.98 -11.97 24.22
C ILE A 377 2.25 -11.25 23.80
N TRP A 378 3.38 -11.95 23.66
CA TRP A 378 4.66 -11.37 23.29
C TRP A 378 5.09 -11.76 21.90
N LYS A 379 5.61 -10.81 21.14
CA LYS A 379 6.24 -11.04 19.84
C LYS A 379 7.62 -10.41 19.82
N ILE A 380 8.59 -11.13 19.22
CA ILE A 380 9.90 -10.58 18.84
C ILE A 380 10.01 -10.70 17.33
N GLN A 381 10.36 -9.59 16.70
CA GLN A 381 10.70 -9.54 15.27
C GLN A 381 12.07 -8.92 15.11
N PHE A 382 12.90 -9.50 14.26
CA PHE A 382 14.22 -8.98 13.96
C PHE A 382 14.57 -9.10 12.48
N GLU A 383 15.43 -8.21 12.03
CA GLU A 383 16.14 -8.29 10.75
C GLU A 383 17.59 -7.83 10.95
N PHE A 384 18.53 -8.60 10.41
CA PHE A 384 19.95 -8.27 10.39
C PHE A 384 20.43 -8.32 8.96
N ILE A 385 20.91 -7.19 8.45
CA ILE A 385 21.21 -7.00 7.03
C ILE A 385 22.62 -6.47 6.88
N LYS A 386 23.35 -6.98 5.90
CA LYS A 386 24.67 -6.48 5.44
C LYS A 386 24.63 -6.20 3.95
N ASN A 387 25.27 -5.11 3.56
CA ASN A 387 25.51 -4.81 2.16
C ASN A 387 26.99 -4.78 1.82
N PHE A 388 27.29 -5.10 0.56
CA PHE A 388 28.61 -5.05 -0.09
C PHE A 388 28.42 -4.43 -1.46
N ASN A 389 28.59 -3.12 -1.55
CA ASN A 389 28.34 -2.37 -2.78
C ASN A 389 29.64 -1.80 -3.33
N VAL A 390 29.73 -1.77 -4.64
CA VAL A 390 30.68 -0.98 -5.43
C VAL A 390 29.83 -0.11 -6.33
N GLU A 391 29.85 1.20 -6.14
CA GLU A 391 29.03 2.06 -6.99
C GLU A 391 29.55 2.10 -8.44
N PRO A 392 28.68 2.35 -9.41
CA PRO A 392 29.11 2.59 -10.79
C PRO A 392 29.90 3.91 -10.88
N VAL A 393 30.76 4.03 -11.88
CA VAL A 393 31.35 5.32 -12.26
C VAL A 393 30.43 5.99 -13.27
N ALA A 394 29.67 6.98 -12.85
CA ALA A 394 28.61 7.59 -13.65
C ALA A 394 28.20 8.98 -13.14
N ASN A 395 27.56 9.77 -14.00
CA ASN A 395 27.07 11.11 -13.68
C ASN A 395 25.53 11.13 -13.45
N TRP A 396 25.00 10.12 -12.77
CA TRP A 396 23.55 10.03 -12.53
C TRP A 396 23.06 10.93 -11.40
N ILE A 397 23.97 11.35 -10.54
CA ILE A 397 23.70 12.25 -9.41
C ILE A 397 24.69 13.41 -9.49
N ASP A 398 24.18 14.62 -9.53
CA ASP A 398 24.94 15.87 -9.51
C ASP A 398 24.87 16.46 -8.11
N SER A 399 25.92 16.26 -7.32
CA SER A 399 26.01 16.79 -5.96
C SER A 399 27.45 16.68 -5.42
N ASP A 400 27.98 17.79 -4.93
CA ASP A 400 29.30 17.88 -4.26
C ASP A 400 29.25 17.45 -2.79
N ASP A 401 28.13 16.95 -2.29
CA ASP A 401 27.98 16.56 -0.88
C ASP A 401 28.84 15.34 -0.54
N THR A 402 29.29 15.30 0.70
CA THR A 402 30.10 14.20 1.26
C THR A 402 29.49 13.64 2.52
N PHE A 403 29.71 12.35 2.81
CA PHE A 403 29.32 11.72 4.05
C PHE A 403 30.30 10.59 4.43
N SER A 404 30.62 10.46 5.70
CA SER A 404 31.51 9.40 6.21
C SER A 404 32.79 9.19 5.39
N ASN A 405 33.47 10.26 4.97
CA ASN A 405 34.66 10.27 4.13
C ASN A 405 34.47 9.72 2.71
N LYS A 406 33.24 9.77 2.21
CA LYS A 406 32.83 9.36 0.85
C LYS A 406 32.05 10.47 0.18
N THR A 407 31.98 10.42 -1.15
CA THR A 407 31.23 11.37 -1.95
C THR A 407 29.83 10.87 -2.25
N VAL A 408 28.96 11.76 -2.65
CA VAL A 408 27.65 11.43 -3.24
C VAL A 408 27.80 11.19 -4.74
N GLU A 409 28.85 11.73 -5.37
CA GLU A 409 29.20 11.41 -6.75
C GLU A 409 29.47 9.92 -6.91
N LEU A 410 29.08 9.37 -8.05
CA LEU A 410 29.28 7.96 -8.36
C LEU A 410 30.66 7.78 -9.01
N ASP A 411 31.69 7.59 -8.21
CA ASP A 411 33.09 7.54 -8.63
C ASP A 411 33.77 6.16 -8.46
N GLY A 412 32.97 5.13 -8.14
CA GLY A 412 33.44 3.75 -8.00
C GLY A 412 33.80 3.35 -6.56
N GLU A 413 33.39 4.10 -5.57
CA GLU A 413 33.65 3.83 -4.16
C GLU A 413 33.01 2.52 -3.67
N LYS A 414 33.58 1.94 -2.62
CA LYS A 414 33.10 0.71 -1.99
C LYS A 414 32.39 1.01 -0.67
N PHE A 415 31.22 0.39 -0.47
CA PHE A 415 30.39 0.55 0.71
C PHE A 415 30.08 -0.79 1.35
N ASN A 416 30.50 -0.93 2.61
CA ASN A 416 30.17 -2.06 3.46
C ASN A 416 29.42 -1.52 4.66
N GLY A 417 28.14 -1.78 4.73
CA GLY A 417 27.25 -1.28 5.76
C GLY A 417 26.38 -2.36 6.38
N HIS A 418 25.55 -1.93 7.30
CA HIS A 418 24.56 -2.80 7.94
C HIS A 418 23.30 -2.03 8.29
N ALA A 419 22.19 -2.79 8.39
CA ALA A 419 20.95 -2.36 8.99
C ALA A 419 20.44 -3.46 9.92
N ASN A 420 20.17 -3.12 11.17
CA ASN A 420 19.72 -4.04 12.20
C ASN A 420 18.43 -3.53 12.82
N TYR A 421 17.44 -4.41 12.97
CA TYR A 421 16.14 -4.14 13.54
C TYR A 421 15.80 -5.15 14.61
N LEU A 422 15.29 -4.67 15.73
CA LEU A 422 14.75 -5.50 16.78
C LEU A 422 13.48 -4.85 17.31
N ARG A 423 12.37 -5.55 17.23
CA ARG A 423 11.06 -5.10 17.71
C ARG A 423 10.53 -6.09 18.73
N LEU A 424 10.21 -5.62 19.92
CA LEU A 424 9.51 -6.36 20.96
C LEU A 424 8.11 -5.76 21.14
N ILE A 425 7.09 -6.60 21.05
CA ILE A 425 5.69 -6.20 21.23
C ILE A 425 5.07 -7.04 22.32
N ARG A 426 4.37 -6.39 23.23
CA ARG A 426 3.43 -7.01 24.16
C ARG A 426 2.03 -6.52 23.83
N LYS A 427 1.10 -7.44 23.56
CA LYS A 427 -0.29 -7.09 23.28
C LYS A 427 -1.23 -7.95 24.13
N THR A 428 -2.20 -7.26 24.74
CA THR A 428 -3.36 -7.85 25.43
C THR A 428 -4.63 -7.23 24.85
N GLU A 429 -5.80 -7.57 25.36
CA GLU A 429 -7.08 -7.03 24.91
C GLU A 429 -7.05 -5.50 24.79
N ASN A 430 -6.58 -4.83 25.85
CA ASN A 430 -6.64 -3.37 25.93
C ASN A 430 -5.28 -2.68 25.84
N TRP A 431 -4.16 -3.38 26.09
CA TRP A 431 -2.83 -2.77 26.17
C TRP A 431 -1.91 -3.25 25.06
N GLU A 432 -1.17 -2.30 24.47
CA GLU A 432 -0.08 -2.59 23.53
C GLU A 432 1.18 -1.83 23.94
N SER A 433 2.27 -2.57 24.15
CA SER A 433 3.59 -2.00 24.44
C SER A 433 4.55 -2.38 23.33
N ILE A 434 5.31 -1.43 22.82
CA ILE A 434 6.28 -1.64 21.74
C ILE A 434 7.62 -1.05 22.15
N ILE A 435 8.68 -1.85 22.00
CA ILE A 435 10.07 -1.37 22.02
C ILE A 435 10.64 -1.70 20.65
N PHE A 436 11.12 -0.70 19.94
CA PHE A 436 11.70 -0.87 18.62
C PHE A 436 13.05 -0.18 18.51
N TYR A 437 14.09 -0.97 18.24
CA TYR A 437 15.46 -0.51 18.01
C TYR A 437 15.84 -0.67 16.56
N ARG A 438 16.46 0.36 16.00
CA ARG A 438 17.03 0.38 14.65
C ARG A 438 18.48 0.89 14.71
N ASP A 439 19.35 0.27 13.91
CA ASP A 439 20.74 0.67 13.74
C ASP A 439 21.12 0.55 12.26
N ILE A 440 21.25 1.70 11.58
CA ILE A 440 21.57 1.78 10.16
C ILE A 440 22.87 2.54 10.01
N SER A 441 23.93 1.89 9.50
CA SER A 441 25.24 2.52 9.29
C SER A 441 25.21 3.55 8.16
N ALA A 442 26.17 4.50 8.17
CA ALA A 442 26.32 5.51 7.14
C ALA A 442 26.59 4.91 5.74
N ASN A 443 27.27 3.77 5.70
CA ASN A 443 27.61 3.06 4.46
C ASN A 443 26.55 2.04 4.02
N TYR A 444 25.36 2.03 4.65
CA TYR A 444 24.29 1.13 4.23
C TYR A 444 23.61 1.62 2.97
N ARG A 445 23.56 0.76 1.96
CA ARG A 445 22.88 0.98 0.69
C ARG A 445 22.12 -0.29 0.27
N ALA A 446 20.88 -0.12 -0.18
CA ALA A 446 20.05 -1.17 -0.71
C ALA A 446 19.61 -0.81 -2.13
N ASP A 447 20.38 -1.21 -3.15
CA ASP A 447 20.18 -0.81 -4.55
C ASP A 447 18.86 -1.34 -5.16
N LEU A 448 18.26 -2.38 -4.56
CA LEU A 448 16.92 -2.88 -4.86
C LEU A 448 15.90 -2.52 -3.78
N GLY A 449 16.24 -1.63 -2.86
CA GLY A 449 15.40 -1.23 -1.75
C GLY A 449 14.99 0.24 -1.80
N PHE A 450 14.23 0.66 -0.78
CA PHE A 450 13.88 2.05 -0.55
C PHE A 450 14.28 2.47 0.86
N VAL A 451 15.51 2.98 1.00
CA VAL A 451 16.09 3.41 2.29
C VAL A 451 16.59 4.85 2.15
N PRO A 452 15.68 5.84 2.25
CA PRO A 452 16.03 7.24 2.01
C PRO A 452 16.86 7.86 3.13
N LYS A 453 17.02 7.17 4.26
CA LYS A 453 17.71 7.68 5.46
C LYS A 453 18.66 6.64 6.02
N ASN A 454 19.90 7.04 6.30
CA ASN A 454 20.92 6.21 6.95
C ASN A 454 21.61 6.93 8.11
N ASN A 455 22.76 6.42 8.57
CA ASN A 455 23.58 6.96 9.65
C ASN A 455 22.81 7.26 10.94
N ARG A 456 22.03 6.26 11.43
CA ARG A 456 21.18 6.48 12.61
C ARG A 456 21.03 5.25 13.50
N ARG A 457 20.94 5.52 14.81
CA ARG A 457 20.42 4.63 15.85
C ARG A 457 19.18 5.21 16.42
N TRP A 458 18.13 4.44 16.38
CA TRP A 458 16.81 4.90 16.75
C TRP A 458 16.16 3.91 17.72
N LEU A 459 15.77 4.42 18.90
CA LEU A 459 14.99 3.70 19.89
C LEU A 459 13.61 4.35 20.01
N THR A 460 12.58 3.55 19.76
CA THR A 460 11.18 3.90 19.99
C THR A 460 10.64 3.11 21.17
N ILE A 461 9.93 3.75 22.08
CA ILE A 461 9.12 3.12 23.12
C ILE A 461 7.71 3.67 22.99
N SER A 462 6.72 2.78 22.87
CA SER A 462 5.30 3.14 22.77
C SER A 462 4.47 2.34 23.75
N GLN A 463 3.48 3.02 24.34
CA GLN A 463 2.47 2.42 25.21
C GLN A 463 1.09 2.88 24.77
N GLY A 464 0.28 1.95 24.31
CA GLY A 464 -1.10 2.14 23.88
C GLY A 464 -2.10 1.52 24.86
N TYR A 465 -3.24 2.14 24.98
CA TYR A 465 -4.44 1.61 25.63
C TYR A 465 -5.64 1.86 24.74
N GLU A 466 -6.40 0.82 24.45
CA GLU A 466 -7.64 0.88 23.67
C GLU A 466 -8.76 0.16 24.40
N LYS A 467 -9.94 0.75 24.44
CA LYS A 467 -11.13 0.12 25.03
C LYS A 467 -12.35 0.31 24.13
N LEU A 468 -12.96 -0.81 23.77
CA LEU A 468 -14.28 -0.84 23.15
C LEU A 468 -15.35 -0.86 24.23
N LEU A 469 -16.37 -0.01 24.10
CA LEU A 469 -17.40 0.20 25.10
C LEU A 469 -18.75 -0.42 24.73
N GLY A 470 -18.97 -0.69 23.41
CA GLY A 470 -20.24 -1.19 22.91
C GLY A 470 -21.46 -0.25 23.12
N ASN A 471 -21.19 1.03 23.42
CA ASN A 471 -22.20 2.04 23.66
C ASN A 471 -22.63 2.69 22.35
N LYS A 472 -23.91 3.04 22.18
CA LYS A 472 -24.46 3.65 20.98
C LYS A 472 -23.74 4.96 20.57
N TYR A 473 -23.41 5.81 21.54
CA TYR A 473 -22.84 7.15 21.29
C TYR A 473 -21.32 7.17 21.32
N LEU A 474 -20.70 6.36 22.17
CA LEU A 474 -19.24 6.23 22.28
C LEU A 474 -18.87 4.75 22.18
N GLN A 475 -18.41 4.32 21.02
CA GLN A 475 -18.07 2.92 20.76
C GLN A 475 -16.75 2.50 21.38
N GLY A 476 -15.80 3.43 21.47
CA GLY A 476 -14.49 3.16 22.04
C GLY A 476 -13.60 4.39 22.10
N TYR A 477 -12.48 4.22 22.79
CA TYR A 477 -11.44 5.23 22.85
C TYR A 477 -10.05 4.59 22.87
N ARG A 478 -9.07 5.35 22.39
CA ARG A 478 -7.66 4.95 22.34
C ARG A 478 -6.78 6.08 22.84
N ILE A 479 -5.75 5.71 23.60
CA ILE A 479 -4.68 6.60 24.02
C ILE A 479 -3.37 5.90 23.69
N ASN A 480 -2.45 6.56 23.00
CA ASN A 480 -1.12 6.06 22.74
C ASN A 480 -0.09 7.14 23.05
N VAL A 481 0.98 6.78 23.73
CA VAL A 481 2.12 7.65 24.00
C VAL A 481 3.37 6.98 23.48
N LYS A 482 4.13 7.68 22.65
CA LYS A 482 5.33 7.18 21.97
C LYS A 482 6.47 8.17 22.17
N GLY A 483 7.60 7.67 22.61
CA GLY A 483 8.86 8.43 22.71
C GLY A 483 9.90 7.88 21.74
N ASP A 484 10.59 8.77 21.03
CA ASP A 484 11.66 8.44 20.09
C ASP A 484 12.96 9.14 20.46
N ILE A 485 14.04 8.38 20.45
CA ILE A 485 15.41 8.86 20.63
C ILE A 485 16.22 8.47 19.41
N THR A 486 16.74 9.44 18.66
CA THR A 486 17.62 9.19 17.52
C THR A 486 18.98 9.83 17.73
N ASN A 487 20.05 9.06 17.52
CA ASN A 487 21.43 9.53 17.40
C ASN A 487 21.97 9.08 16.03
N ASN A 488 23.06 9.70 15.57
CA ASN A 488 23.83 9.10 14.49
C ASN A 488 24.73 7.94 15.03
N ILE A 489 25.42 7.25 14.14
CA ILE A 489 26.27 6.10 14.52
C ILE A 489 27.43 6.53 15.43
N ASN A 490 27.93 7.76 15.31
CA ASN A 490 28.98 8.32 16.15
C ASN A 490 28.49 8.71 17.56
N GLY A 491 27.16 8.71 17.78
CA GLY A 491 26.54 9.06 19.07
C GLY A 491 26.02 10.50 19.14
N ASP A 492 26.17 11.30 18.08
CA ASP A 492 25.65 12.67 18.04
C ASP A 492 24.13 12.67 18.06
N LYS A 493 23.55 13.59 18.82
CA LYS A 493 22.09 13.70 18.96
C LYS A 493 21.45 14.22 17.69
N LYS A 494 20.48 13.47 17.16
CA LYS A 494 19.70 13.86 15.97
C LYS A 494 18.27 14.27 16.30
N SER A 495 17.55 13.51 17.11
CA SER A 495 16.21 13.91 17.56
C SER A 495 15.80 13.32 18.91
N ARG A 496 14.89 14.02 19.57
CA ARG A 496 14.17 13.59 20.79
C ARG A 496 12.73 13.99 20.64
N ASN A 497 11.88 13.01 20.44
CA ASN A 497 10.48 13.21 20.09
C ASN A 497 9.53 12.58 21.12
N LEU A 498 8.39 13.21 21.36
CA LEU A 498 7.24 12.66 22.07
C LEU A 498 5.99 12.87 21.23
N ASP A 499 5.25 11.80 21.07
CA ASP A 499 4.03 11.73 20.29
C ASP A 499 2.89 11.24 21.21
N ILE A 500 1.77 11.95 21.26
CA ILE A 500 0.59 11.62 22.04
C ILE A 500 -0.59 11.53 21.06
N ASP A 501 -1.19 10.37 20.97
CA ASP A 501 -2.33 10.09 20.12
C ASP A 501 -3.57 9.76 20.98
N LEU A 502 -4.65 10.48 20.76
CA LEU A 502 -5.95 10.29 21.42
C LEU A 502 -7.00 10.04 20.35
N GLY A 503 -7.71 8.92 20.46
CA GLY A 503 -8.74 8.55 19.49
C GLY A 503 -10.07 8.23 20.19
N ILE A 504 -11.17 8.60 19.55
CA ILE A 504 -12.53 8.19 19.94
C ILE A 504 -13.29 7.73 18.69
N THR A 505 -14.17 6.74 18.88
CA THR A 505 -15.12 6.31 17.85
C THR A 505 -16.53 6.54 18.38
N THR A 506 -17.33 7.27 17.59
CA THR A 506 -18.67 7.72 17.97
C THR A 506 -19.71 7.31 16.94
N ILE A 507 -20.97 7.70 17.16
CA ILE A 507 -22.10 7.51 16.25
C ILE A 507 -21.77 7.99 14.81
N GLY A 508 -22.42 7.41 13.82
CA GLY A 508 -22.20 7.73 12.40
C GLY A 508 -20.87 7.17 11.86
N ALA A 509 -20.40 6.06 12.45
CA ALA A 509 -19.09 5.49 12.14
C ALA A 509 -18.01 6.58 12.11
N THR A 510 -18.07 7.51 13.09
CA THR A 510 -17.17 8.67 13.15
C THR A 510 -16.01 8.38 14.08
N ALA A 511 -14.79 8.42 13.54
CA ALA A 511 -13.54 8.36 14.26
C ALA A 511 -12.91 9.76 14.32
N ILE A 512 -12.56 10.23 15.51
CA ILE A 512 -11.85 11.47 15.73
C ILE A 512 -10.54 11.12 16.42
N ASN A 513 -9.42 11.46 15.79
CA ASN A 513 -8.09 11.28 16.33
C ASN A 513 -7.43 12.65 16.50
N TYR A 514 -6.85 12.88 17.66
CA TYR A 514 -5.99 14.02 17.96
C TYR A 514 -4.58 13.51 18.21
N ASN A 515 -3.62 14.03 17.49
CA ASN A 515 -2.21 13.75 17.67
C ASN A 515 -1.46 15.04 18.02
N TYR A 516 -0.62 14.98 19.06
CA TYR A 516 0.33 16.02 19.39
C TYR A 516 1.75 15.46 19.32
N ASP A 517 2.50 15.92 18.32
CA ASP A 517 3.91 15.58 18.10
C ASP A 517 4.78 16.74 18.54
N ILE A 518 5.78 16.51 19.39
CA ILE A 518 6.76 17.51 19.81
C ILE A 518 8.18 16.96 19.71
N ASN A 519 8.97 17.61 18.88
CA ASN A 519 10.40 17.45 18.85
C ASN A 519 11.04 18.42 19.86
N PHE A 520 11.41 17.92 21.03
CA PHE A 520 12.16 18.70 22.03
C PHE A 520 13.51 19.14 21.51
N PHE A 521 14.10 18.32 20.66
CA PHE A 521 15.35 18.54 19.99
C PHE A 521 15.38 17.88 18.62
N ARG A 522 15.84 18.60 17.60
CA ARG A 522 16.14 18.07 16.28
C ARG A 522 17.35 18.77 15.69
N ASN A 523 18.35 18.01 15.27
CA ASN A 523 19.46 18.48 14.46
C ASN A 523 19.16 18.19 12.98
N TYR A 524 19.31 19.18 12.13
CA TYR A 524 19.16 19.08 10.68
C TYR A 524 20.17 19.98 9.99
N LEU A 525 20.98 19.44 9.07
CA LEU A 525 22.10 20.13 8.40
C LEU A 525 23.03 20.84 9.40
N GLY A 526 23.34 20.17 10.53
CA GLY A 526 24.21 20.72 11.58
C GLY A 526 23.58 21.81 12.46
N LYS A 527 22.33 22.21 12.21
CA LYS A 527 21.60 23.23 12.97
C LYS A 527 20.65 22.60 14.00
N ASP A 528 20.65 23.12 15.22
CA ASP A 528 19.81 22.62 16.30
C ASP A 528 18.48 23.38 16.39
N PHE A 529 17.41 22.64 16.35
CA PHE A 529 16.03 23.12 16.53
C PHE A 529 15.45 22.58 17.84
N ARG A 530 14.67 23.40 18.54
CA ARG A 530 14.08 23.00 19.82
C ARG A 530 12.59 23.32 19.88
N ASN A 531 11.85 22.43 20.55
CA ASN A 531 10.41 22.58 20.80
C ASN A 531 9.62 22.85 19.52
N VAL A 532 9.93 22.09 18.48
CA VAL A 532 9.18 22.07 17.22
C VAL A 532 8.03 21.11 17.41
N GLY A 533 6.81 21.61 17.58
CA GLY A 533 5.65 20.77 17.86
C GLY A 533 4.42 21.18 17.08
N LYS A 534 3.62 20.19 16.73
CA LYS A 534 2.38 20.36 15.97
C LYS A 534 1.25 19.49 16.48
N SER A 535 0.05 19.98 16.29
CA SER A 535 -1.21 19.30 16.55
C SER A 535 -1.85 18.87 15.25
N THR A 536 -2.32 17.64 15.20
CA THR A 536 -3.07 17.08 14.07
C THR A 536 -4.42 16.58 14.54
N PHE A 537 -5.49 17.02 13.91
CA PHE A 537 -6.82 16.42 14.01
C PHE A 537 -7.11 15.63 12.76
N LEU A 538 -7.53 14.38 12.91
CA LEU A 538 -8.02 13.54 11.84
C LEU A 538 -9.44 13.11 12.16
N ILE A 539 -10.39 13.44 11.31
CA ILE A 539 -11.80 13.09 11.43
C ILE A 539 -12.18 12.26 10.21
N ILE A 540 -12.66 11.04 10.46
CA ILE A 540 -13.23 10.15 9.45
C ILE A 540 -14.67 9.91 9.86
N SER A 541 -15.64 10.13 8.97
CA SER A 541 -17.06 10.02 9.28
C SER A 541 -17.87 9.47 8.12
N ASN A 542 -18.80 8.57 8.42
CA ASN A 542 -19.76 8.02 7.46
C ASN A 542 -21.21 8.32 7.95
N PRO A 543 -21.62 9.60 7.95
CA PRO A 543 -22.88 10.02 8.57
C PRO A 543 -24.12 9.45 7.88
N THR A 544 -24.06 9.24 6.57
CA THR A 544 -25.13 8.62 5.79
C THR A 544 -24.59 7.50 4.91
N LYS A 545 -25.47 6.76 4.25
CA LYS A 545 -25.08 5.70 3.30
C LYS A 545 -24.42 6.25 2.02
N GLU A 546 -24.70 7.51 1.68
CA GLU A 546 -24.18 8.17 0.49
C GLU A 546 -22.90 8.95 0.76
N LEU A 547 -22.63 9.37 2.01
CA LEU A 547 -21.58 10.34 2.32
C LEU A 547 -20.52 9.76 3.24
N SER A 548 -19.26 9.82 2.78
CA SER A 548 -18.07 9.59 3.59
C SER A 548 -17.18 10.84 3.56
N LEU A 549 -16.63 11.22 4.70
CA LEU A 549 -15.82 12.41 4.90
C LEU A 549 -14.51 12.05 5.56
N LEU A 550 -13.42 12.64 5.09
CA LEU A 550 -12.12 12.62 5.74
C LEU A 550 -11.59 14.05 5.83
N THR A 551 -11.25 14.50 7.03
CA THR A 551 -10.65 15.81 7.26
C THR A 551 -9.43 15.68 8.15
N ARG A 552 -8.30 16.22 7.70
CA ARG A 552 -7.08 16.32 8.49
C ARG A 552 -6.67 17.78 8.60
N ILE A 553 -6.49 18.27 9.82
CA ILE A 553 -6.08 19.63 10.12
C ILE A 553 -4.77 19.57 10.90
N VAL A 554 -3.74 20.28 10.44
CA VAL A 554 -2.43 20.37 11.09
C VAL A 554 -2.13 21.82 11.38
N PHE A 555 -1.67 22.11 12.60
CA PHE A 555 -1.16 23.43 12.94
C PHE A 555 -0.06 23.31 14.01
N GLY A 556 0.89 24.22 13.94
CA GLY A 556 2.01 24.20 14.87
C GLY A 556 3.27 24.83 14.31
N ARG A 557 4.41 24.23 14.64
CA ARG A 557 5.72 24.66 14.17
C ARG A 557 6.34 23.54 13.35
N GLU A 558 6.96 23.88 12.23
CA GLU A 558 7.69 22.94 11.38
C GLU A 558 8.97 23.59 10.84
N ILE A 559 9.94 22.80 10.48
CA ILE A 559 11.20 23.25 9.87
C ILE A 559 10.98 23.39 8.35
N ALA A 560 11.45 24.49 7.78
CA ALA A 560 11.53 24.66 6.34
C ALA A 560 12.75 23.88 5.80
N PHE A 561 12.54 22.63 5.42
CA PHE A 561 13.61 21.68 5.05
C PHE A 561 14.26 21.98 3.71
N ASN A 562 13.55 22.62 2.79
CA ASN A 562 14.01 22.92 1.42
C ASN A 562 14.73 24.24 1.31
N GLU A 563 14.95 24.95 2.42
CA GLU A 563 15.75 26.18 2.45
C GLU A 563 17.24 25.86 2.65
N ASP A 564 18.12 26.61 2.03
CA ASP A 564 19.57 26.50 2.22
C ASP A 564 19.98 26.78 3.67
N ASP A 565 19.29 27.71 4.34
CA ASP A 565 19.39 27.97 5.77
C ASP A 565 18.06 27.66 6.47
N PRO A 566 17.83 26.41 6.89
CA PRO A 566 16.55 25.99 7.48
C PRO A 566 16.16 26.81 8.71
N GLU A 567 14.92 27.28 8.76
CA GLU A 567 14.33 28.02 9.89
C GLU A 567 13.03 27.34 10.35
N ILE A 568 12.58 27.65 11.57
CA ILE A 568 11.26 27.23 12.05
C ILE A 568 10.21 28.19 11.52
N GLY A 569 9.17 27.62 10.90
CA GLY A 569 7.96 28.32 10.48
C GLY A 569 6.73 27.92 11.30
N LYS A 570 5.65 28.67 11.14
CA LYS A 570 4.32 28.33 11.63
C LYS A 570 3.55 27.62 10.53
N GLU A 571 3.30 26.32 10.74
CA GLU A 571 2.56 25.46 9.80
C GLU A 571 1.05 25.62 10.01
N SER A 572 0.30 25.61 8.90
CA SER A 572 -1.14 25.42 8.86
C SER A 572 -1.49 24.64 7.60
N SER A 573 -2.02 23.44 7.77
CA SER A 573 -2.38 22.55 6.64
C SER A 573 -3.76 21.96 6.86
N VAL A 574 -4.51 21.83 5.78
CA VAL A 574 -5.84 21.18 5.75
C VAL A 574 -5.87 20.19 4.60
N PHE A 575 -6.24 18.97 4.87
CA PHE A 575 -6.67 18.02 3.87
C PHE A 575 -8.14 17.67 4.09
N PHE A 576 -8.94 17.87 3.09
CA PHE A 576 -10.35 17.49 3.05
C PHE A 576 -10.58 16.56 1.88
N SER A 577 -11.31 15.49 2.10
CA SER A 577 -11.78 14.57 1.05
C SER A 577 -13.19 14.12 1.36
N MET A 578 -14.01 14.06 0.32
CA MET A 578 -15.39 13.59 0.38
C MET A 578 -15.58 12.48 -0.64
N ASN A 579 -16.33 11.45 -0.26
CA ASN A 579 -16.85 10.45 -1.18
C ASN A 579 -18.38 10.57 -1.14
N TYR A 580 -18.98 10.97 -2.25
CA TYR A 580 -20.43 11.12 -2.38
C TYR A 580 -20.98 10.19 -3.45
N LYS A 581 -21.85 9.28 -3.03
CA LYS A 581 -22.51 8.29 -3.88
C LYS A 581 -23.83 8.87 -4.42
N VAL A 582 -23.96 8.92 -5.74
CA VAL A 582 -25.18 9.35 -6.42
C VAL A 582 -25.82 8.13 -7.08
N GLY A 583 -26.88 7.63 -6.47
CA GLY A 583 -27.46 6.34 -6.87
C GLY A 583 -26.47 5.18 -6.72
N ASN A 584 -26.62 4.15 -7.54
CA ASN A 584 -25.81 2.93 -7.43
C ASN A 584 -24.55 2.94 -8.30
N ASN A 585 -24.38 3.93 -9.15
CA ASN A 585 -23.40 3.91 -10.24
C ASN A 585 -22.45 5.09 -10.30
N LEU A 586 -22.81 6.25 -9.74
CA LEU A 586 -21.95 7.45 -9.81
C LEU A 586 -21.32 7.75 -8.45
N ASN A 587 -20.00 7.92 -8.48
CA ASN A 587 -19.20 8.31 -7.34
C ASN A 587 -18.49 9.63 -7.63
N ILE A 588 -18.57 10.59 -6.72
CA ILE A 588 -17.96 11.91 -6.83
C ILE A 588 -17.05 12.15 -5.63
N ASN A 589 -15.76 12.33 -5.88
CA ASN A 589 -14.72 12.44 -4.86
C ASN A 589 -13.96 13.78 -5.01
N PRO A 590 -14.45 14.91 -4.49
CA PRO A 590 -13.66 16.11 -4.36
C PRO A 590 -12.66 15.99 -3.22
N SER A 591 -11.45 16.50 -3.42
CA SER A 591 -10.45 16.68 -2.37
C SER A 591 -9.74 18.01 -2.48
N LEU A 592 -9.32 18.54 -1.34
CA LEU A 592 -8.57 19.80 -1.21
C LEU A 592 -7.41 19.56 -0.24
N ARG A 593 -6.20 19.85 -0.69
CA ARG A 593 -4.98 19.87 0.13
C ARG A 593 -4.46 21.30 0.15
N PHE A 594 -4.57 21.96 1.27
CA PHE A 594 -3.99 23.28 1.53
C PHE A 594 -2.80 23.13 2.46
N SER A 595 -1.69 23.84 2.17
CA SER A 595 -0.52 23.87 3.04
C SER A 595 0.18 25.21 3.00
N LYS A 596 0.52 25.72 4.18
CA LYS A 596 1.20 27.00 4.38
C LYS A 596 2.22 26.89 5.48
N LEU A 597 3.44 27.38 5.23
CA LEU A 597 4.47 27.57 6.22
C LEU A 597 4.89 29.03 6.27
N LYS A 598 4.48 29.74 7.34
CA LYS A 598 4.72 31.17 7.54
C LYS A 598 6.01 31.38 8.34
N LYS A 599 6.83 32.38 7.96
CA LYS A 599 7.97 32.84 8.75
C LYS A 599 7.50 33.40 10.10
N ILE A 600 8.19 33.07 11.22
CA ILE A 600 7.76 33.49 12.57
C ILE A 600 8.21 34.90 12.88
N ASN A 601 9.48 35.22 12.64
CA ASN A 601 10.14 36.46 13.08
C ASN A 601 10.31 37.51 11.96
N LYS A 602 9.83 37.20 10.75
CA LYS A 602 9.98 38.03 9.55
C LYS A 602 8.64 38.01 8.80
N PRO A 603 8.29 39.07 8.05
CA PRO A 603 7.18 39.00 7.14
C PRO A 603 7.46 38.00 6.00
N GLY A 604 6.40 37.34 5.49
CA GLY A 604 6.47 36.39 4.38
C GLY A 604 6.17 34.95 4.76
N VAL A 605 6.24 34.09 3.76
CA VAL A 605 5.99 32.65 3.85
C VAL A 605 7.19 31.91 3.24
N PHE A 606 7.39 30.65 3.63
CA PHE A 606 8.28 29.73 2.93
C PHE A 606 7.52 29.12 1.74
N TYR A 607 6.28 28.74 1.96
CA TYR A 607 5.33 28.31 0.92
C TYR A 607 3.88 28.56 1.36
N ASP A 608 2.99 28.72 0.38
CA ASP A 608 1.55 28.92 0.58
C ASP A 608 0.85 28.48 -0.71
N GLY A 609 0.00 27.48 -0.64
CA GLY A 609 -0.69 26.97 -1.81
C GLY A 609 -1.65 25.83 -1.52
N TYR A 610 -2.31 25.34 -2.57
CA TYR A 610 -3.26 24.24 -2.46
C TYR A 610 -3.26 23.35 -3.71
N ILE A 611 -3.77 22.13 -3.54
CA ILE A 611 -4.10 21.19 -4.62
C ILE A 611 -5.59 20.90 -4.49
N ALA A 612 -6.37 21.21 -5.52
CA ALA A 612 -7.78 20.88 -5.60
C ALA A 612 -7.99 19.79 -6.67
N ARG A 613 -8.62 18.67 -6.28
CA ARG A 613 -8.86 17.53 -7.16
C ARG A 613 -10.32 17.13 -7.12
N LEU A 614 -10.88 16.84 -8.28
CA LEU A 614 -12.19 16.22 -8.46
C LEU A 614 -12.00 14.92 -9.24
N SER A 615 -12.31 13.79 -8.60
CA SER A 615 -12.41 12.50 -9.28
C SER A 615 -13.87 12.08 -9.34
N SER A 616 -14.38 11.82 -10.54
CA SER A 616 -15.74 11.35 -10.76
C SER A 616 -15.68 10.04 -11.52
N ARG A 617 -16.42 9.03 -11.05
CA ARG A 617 -16.51 7.73 -11.72
C ARG A 617 -17.94 7.32 -11.91
N TYR A 618 -18.30 6.97 -13.13
CA TYR A 618 -19.55 6.31 -13.46
C TYR A 618 -19.29 4.84 -13.78
N GLN A 619 -19.87 3.97 -12.99
CA GLN A 619 -19.75 2.52 -13.13
C GLN A 619 -20.95 2.01 -13.93
N PHE A 620 -20.75 1.54 -15.16
CA PHE A 620 -21.83 0.99 -15.99
C PHE A 620 -22.30 -0.37 -15.48
N ASN A 621 -21.36 -1.22 -15.09
CA ASN A 621 -21.52 -2.52 -14.44
C ASN A 621 -20.23 -2.84 -13.66
N ASN A 622 -20.08 -4.05 -13.10
CA ASN A 622 -18.89 -4.42 -12.31
C ASN A 622 -17.58 -4.35 -13.09
N ASP A 623 -17.63 -4.44 -14.42
CA ASP A 623 -16.44 -4.54 -15.27
C ASP A 623 -16.13 -3.26 -16.04
N LEU A 624 -17.10 -2.41 -16.33
CA LEU A 624 -16.95 -1.24 -17.19
C LEU A 624 -17.20 0.05 -16.44
N SER A 625 -16.24 0.97 -16.46
CA SER A 625 -16.33 2.29 -15.85
C SER A 625 -15.77 3.41 -16.71
N LEU A 626 -16.25 4.63 -16.49
CA LEU A 626 -15.68 5.88 -16.98
C LEU A 626 -15.26 6.72 -15.79
N ARG A 627 -13.96 7.04 -15.71
CA ARG A 627 -13.38 7.91 -14.70
C ARG A 627 -12.90 9.21 -15.33
N ILE A 628 -13.17 10.33 -14.67
CA ILE A 628 -12.65 11.63 -15.04
C ILE A 628 -12.00 12.24 -13.81
N ILE A 629 -10.71 12.57 -13.91
CA ILE A 629 -9.96 13.28 -12.88
C ILE A 629 -9.68 14.68 -13.41
N SER A 630 -9.93 15.71 -12.58
CA SER A 630 -9.50 17.08 -12.81
C SER A 630 -8.76 17.56 -11.58
N GLU A 631 -7.56 18.12 -11.74
CA GLU A 631 -6.71 18.57 -10.64
C GLU A 631 -6.08 19.92 -10.99
N TYR A 632 -6.06 20.82 -10.02
CA TYR A 632 -5.32 22.07 -10.07
C TYR A 632 -4.33 22.13 -8.92
N ASP A 633 -3.06 22.30 -9.25
CA ASP A 633 -1.93 22.42 -8.33
C ASP A 633 -1.44 23.86 -8.36
N ASP A 634 -1.77 24.62 -7.32
CA ASP A 634 -1.41 26.02 -7.12
C ASP A 634 0.08 26.22 -6.80
N PHE A 635 0.77 25.19 -6.26
CA PHE A 635 2.21 25.28 -5.98
C PHE A 635 3.06 25.30 -7.26
N ASN A 636 2.58 24.63 -8.31
CA ASN A 636 3.29 24.44 -9.56
C ASN A 636 2.58 25.07 -10.77
N ASP A 637 1.53 25.85 -10.55
CA ASP A 637 0.68 26.45 -11.59
C ASP A 637 0.29 25.42 -12.66
N LYS A 638 -0.22 24.27 -12.22
CA LYS A 638 -0.48 23.14 -13.11
C LYS A 638 -1.93 22.71 -13.06
N PHE A 639 -2.58 22.66 -14.23
CA PHE A 639 -3.88 22.06 -14.40
C PHE A 639 -3.77 20.71 -15.13
N TYR A 640 -4.57 19.74 -14.72
CA TYR A 640 -4.52 18.39 -15.23
C TYR A 640 -5.94 17.83 -15.38
N VAL A 641 -6.22 17.18 -16.53
CA VAL A 641 -7.48 16.45 -16.76
C VAL A 641 -7.17 15.09 -17.38
N GLN A 642 -7.78 14.05 -16.83
CA GLN A 642 -7.63 12.67 -17.31
C GLN A 642 -8.99 11.98 -17.40
N PRO A 643 -9.61 11.87 -18.57
CA PRO A 643 -10.67 10.91 -18.83
C PRO A 643 -10.07 9.51 -19.09
N LEU A 644 -10.72 8.49 -18.53
CA LEU A 644 -10.32 7.09 -18.68
C LEU A 644 -11.54 6.17 -18.73
N LEU A 645 -11.70 5.43 -19.82
CA LEU A 645 -12.63 4.33 -19.92
C LEU A 645 -11.88 3.04 -19.59
N GLU A 646 -12.41 2.28 -18.64
CA GLU A 646 -11.81 1.06 -18.10
C GLU A 646 -12.78 -0.10 -18.27
N TRP A 647 -12.31 -1.19 -18.87
CA TRP A 647 -13.00 -2.48 -18.89
C TRP A 647 -12.09 -3.54 -18.29
N ASN A 648 -12.52 -4.14 -17.17
CA ASN A 648 -11.73 -5.04 -16.36
C ASN A 648 -12.61 -6.19 -15.83
N PRO A 649 -12.93 -7.19 -16.68
CA PRO A 649 -13.82 -8.31 -16.30
C PRO A 649 -13.17 -9.29 -15.31
N ASN A 650 -11.84 -9.29 -15.21
CA ASN A 650 -11.07 -10.04 -14.24
C ASN A 650 -9.71 -9.34 -14.00
N PRO A 651 -8.96 -9.66 -12.92
CA PRO A 651 -7.74 -8.94 -12.55
C PRO A 651 -6.66 -8.90 -13.63
N SER A 652 -6.70 -9.81 -14.59
CA SER A 652 -5.66 -9.99 -15.61
C SER A 652 -6.08 -9.55 -17.01
N THR A 653 -7.39 -9.36 -17.26
CA THR A 653 -7.91 -8.84 -18.53
C THR A 653 -8.29 -7.38 -18.38
N ILE A 654 -7.61 -6.50 -19.10
CA ILE A 654 -7.72 -5.07 -18.93
C ILE A 654 -7.78 -4.39 -20.32
N PHE A 655 -8.74 -3.52 -20.50
CA PHE A 655 -8.79 -2.59 -21.62
C PHE A 655 -8.93 -1.17 -21.11
N TYR A 656 -7.96 -0.31 -21.45
CA TYR A 656 -7.96 1.09 -21.12
C TYR A 656 -7.89 1.94 -22.38
N ILE A 657 -8.72 2.96 -22.47
CA ILE A 657 -8.61 4.03 -23.45
C ILE A 657 -8.82 5.36 -22.73
N GLY A 658 -7.87 6.27 -22.90
CA GLY A 658 -7.92 7.52 -22.20
C GLY A 658 -6.97 8.58 -22.75
N GLY A 659 -6.95 9.68 -22.07
CA GLY A 659 -6.05 10.78 -22.37
C GLY A 659 -5.64 11.50 -21.09
N ASN A 660 -4.59 12.26 -21.22
CA ASN A 660 -4.02 13.09 -20.19
C ASN A 660 -3.74 14.43 -20.81
N GLN A 661 -4.34 15.49 -20.27
CA GLN A 661 -4.15 16.85 -20.75
C GLN A 661 -3.71 17.70 -19.58
N ASN A 662 -2.59 18.37 -19.73
CA ASN A 662 -2.10 19.25 -18.68
C ASN A 662 -1.59 20.59 -19.24
N SER A 663 -1.63 21.57 -18.35
CA SER A 663 -0.94 22.84 -18.51
C SER A 663 0.15 22.93 -17.45
N SER A 664 1.24 23.59 -17.78
CA SER A 664 2.28 23.94 -16.82
C SER A 664 3.04 25.14 -17.35
N ASN A 665 3.62 25.97 -16.48
CA ASN A 665 4.38 27.16 -16.89
C ASN A 665 5.78 26.76 -17.40
N ILE A 666 5.82 25.95 -18.47
CA ILE A 666 7.08 25.45 -19.08
C ILE A 666 7.83 26.56 -19.83
N PHE A 667 7.18 27.68 -20.12
CA PHE A 667 7.79 28.81 -20.88
C PHE A 667 8.36 29.88 -19.97
N ASN A 668 8.33 29.68 -18.63
CA ASN A 668 8.76 30.66 -17.63
C ASN A 668 8.12 32.06 -17.86
N VAL A 669 6.87 32.08 -18.26
CA VAL A 669 6.06 33.30 -18.35
C VAL A 669 5.82 33.82 -16.94
N ASP A 670 5.70 35.16 -16.81
CA ASP A 670 5.36 35.74 -15.51
C ASP A 670 4.11 35.06 -14.94
N PRO A 671 4.10 34.61 -13.67
CA PRO A 671 2.94 33.97 -13.06
C PRO A 671 1.63 34.77 -13.19
N GLU A 672 1.69 36.10 -13.23
CA GLU A 672 0.51 36.96 -13.43
C GLU A 672 -0.02 36.91 -14.88
N GLU A 673 0.80 36.56 -15.87
CA GLU A 673 0.46 36.43 -17.28
C GLU A 673 0.17 34.97 -17.68
N PHE A 674 0.57 34.00 -16.88
CA PHE A 674 0.37 32.58 -17.18
C PHE A 674 -1.09 32.18 -17.07
N ASN A 675 -1.62 31.52 -18.10
CA ASN A 675 -2.95 30.94 -18.07
C ASN A 675 -2.89 29.46 -17.69
N PRO A 676 -3.19 29.09 -16.44
CA PRO A 676 -3.07 27.70 -15.97
C PRO A 676 -4.05 26.75 -16.65
N PHE A 677 -5.06 27.24 -17.37
CA PHE A 677 -6.04 26.40 -18.08
C PHE A 677 -5.69 26.22 -19.58
N LEU A 678 -4.62 26.83 -20.07
CA LEU A 678 -4.16 26.63 -21.44
C LEU A 678 -3.38 25.34 -21.56
N ILE A 679 -4.03 24.29 -22.05
CA ILE A 679 -3.39 22.97 -22.25
C ILE A 679 -2.17 23.12 -23.16
N ASN A 680 -1.00 22.72 -22.69
CA ASN A 680 0.27 22.74 -23.43
C ASN A 680 0.90 21.36 -23.62
N ARG A 681 0.42 20.35 -22.92
CA ARG A 681 0.76 18.94 -23.12
C ARG A 681 -0.50 18.10 -23.23
N SER A 682 -0.49 17.16 -24.17
CA SER A 682 -1.59 16.23 -24.41
C SER A 682 -1.04 14.85 -24.68
N GLN A 683 -1.64 13.83 -24.10
CA GLN A 683 -1.30 12.45 -24.30
C GLN A 683 -2.58 11.66 -24.49
N PHE A 684 -2.60 10.79 -25.51
CA PHE A 684 -3.64 9.78 -25.67
C PHE A 684 -3.01 8.40 -25.57
N PHE A 685 -3.70 7.49 -24.92
CA PHE A 685 -3.23 6.12 -24.79
C PHE A 685 -4.36 5.11 -24.92
N ILE A 686 -4.00 3.94 -25.40
CA ILE A 686 -4.82 2.75 -25.42
C ILE A 686 -3.98 1.57 -24.93
N LYS A 687 -4.56 0.71 -24.11
CA LYS A 687 -3.92 -0.49 -23.60
C LYS A 687 -4.90 -1.65 -23.62
N PHE A 688 -4.46 -2.78 -24.07
CA PHE A 688 -5.21 -4.02 -24.02
C PHE A 688 -4.31 -5.15 -23.55
N GLN A 689 -4.72 -5.82 -22.48
CA GLN A 689 -4.13 -7.04 -21.95
C GLN A 689 -5.24 -8.08 -21.81
N TYR A 690 -4.97 -9.30 -22.22
CA TYR A 690 -5.97 -10.36 -22.21
C TYR A 690 -5.43 -11.64 -21.60
N LEU A 691 -6.19 -12.21 -20.62
CA LEU A 691 -5.86 -13.50 -20.02
C LEU A 691 -6.36 -14.64 -20.91
N ILE A 692 -5.44 -15.49 -21.36
CA ILE A 692 -5.72 -16.73 -22.06
C ILE A 692 -5.34 -17.89 -21.12
N GLY A 693 -6.32 -18.66 -20.64
CA GLY A 693 -6.08 -19.92 -19.94
C GLY A 693 -5.85 -21.06 -20.94
N VAL A 694 -4.82 -21.88 -20.73
CA VAL A 694 -4.46 -23.04 -21.57
C VAL A 694 -4.36 -24.31 -20.75
#